data_0f64e8bb14f2042fca3f5c6e527f930b
#
_entry.id   0f64e8bb14f2042fca3f5c6e527f930b
#
_cell.length_a   1.000
_cell.length_b   1.000
_cell.length_c   1.000
_cell.angle_alpha   90.00
_cell.angle_beta   90.00
_cell.angle_gamma   90.00
#
_symmetry.space_group_name_H-M   'P 1'
#
loop_
_entity.id
_entity.type
_entity.pdbx_description
1 polymer ?
#
loop_
_entity_poly.entity_id
_entity_poly.type
_entity_poly.pdbx_seq_one_letter_code
_entity_poly.pdbx_strand_id
1 'polypeptide(L)'
;MIYSIKQGREDYFPPLLGNGTINTALDCRGTHRPVPEGASACGPAVWWSGRRFGYPFNRPLIPFGAIGETVHSGAGAAGEPADETQELDPRAAVMRGECRWTNGLTERTEARIHHDANALLLQKEFSAPVTLEWTLTLGCAPHRPTLPQPMVRAVQARENGMTARYAVSGQREYAGEVRLWADAPAQASRSGETLTLTVACAAGVPVHIFVLWTDDTEPAAADAAEALLAAGYGAAVARHTGAWAAYYAAAKVTLPDARLQSVFDTARYALKLNTTPWSIAVGMFDSAWEGKFFAFDEYYGLDGLLHAGAADLACHAADFRAAELPQAIHRATGGVGQTGEARYPWETTETFEEASPPGHWYEHVFHMANIALGQARVFEYTADADRLRRAAYPVMRACARFFVRHMIYETPDGRTIIGACTDLERLGPSVRNPFMTTCAVIDTLRAAARAAALLQTDGSEAAQWEALAHRLTAGLPVENGEYIAAPGVPQRSIAVFSGCYPYEVFRRADPRLMRAIDGYCENEHLFGNMYAMGHGISPWYAAWEAVTFARLGQRARAWHSLHSAAASVGCFDEIFEINEPGIHKQPWFMTAAGIFVTAVTESLLQTEGNRVKLGFGLPADASFAFTLPAKGGRTITAEVRSGRVVRLESSDGAPLEIVQLAESAADPRQLAD
;
A
#
# COMPACT_ATOMS: atom_id res chain seq x y z
N MET A 1 19.13 6.38 -1.94
CA MET A 1 20.21 5.60 -2.60
C MET A 1 20.36 6.14 -4.01
N ILE A 2 21.57 6.39 -4.47
CA ILE A 2 21.81 6.85 -5.85
C ILE A 2 21.96 5.60 -6.72
N TYR A 3 21.16 5.53 -7.75
CA TYR A 3 21.11 4.43 -8.68
C TYR A 3 21.67 4.86 -10.05
N SER A 4 22.61 4.09 -10.59
CA SER A 4 23.15 4.31 -11.94
C SER A 4 22.30 3.53 -12.94
N ILE A 5 21.58 4.24 -13.79
CA ILE A 5 20.73 3.66 -14.83
C ILE A 5 21.63 3.24 -15.98
N LYS A 6 21.84 1.93 -16.13
CA LYS A 6 22.44 1.39 -17.35
C LYS A 6 21.32 1.10 -18.33
N GLN A 7 21.45 1.59 -19.56
CA GLN A 7 20.49 1.28 -20.63
C GLN A 7 20.24 -0.23 -20.71
N GLY A 8 18.95 -0.63 -20.71
CA GLY A 8 18.53 -2.01 -20.93
C GLY A 8 18.47 -2.91 -19.69
N ARG A 9 18.45 -2.39 -18.46
CA ARG A 9 18.15 -3.23 -17.29
C ARG A 9 16.67 -3.56 -17.23
N GLU A 10 16.35 -4.85 -17.19
CA GLU A 10 14.98 -5.37 -17.10
C GLU A 10 14.31 -5.07 -15.74
N ASP A 11 15.09 -4.86 -14.69
CA ASP A 11 14.64 -4.61 -13.32
C ASP A 11 14.55 -3.11 -12.93
N TYR A 12 14.74 -2.19 -13.90
CA TYR A 12 14.58 -0.76 -13.67
C TYR A 12 13.12 -0.33 -13.86
N PHE A 13 12.52 0.13 -12.78
CA PHE A 13 11.25 0.84 -12.77
C PHE A 13 11.47 2.24 -12.23
N PRO A 14 11.00 3.29 -12.93
CA PRO A 14 11.12 4.65 -12.43
C PRO A 14 10.44 4.81 -11.07
N PRO A 15 10.98 5.66 -10.17
CA PRO A 15 10.36 5.89 -8.88
C PRO A 15 8.97 6.50 -9.03
N LEU A 16 8.03 5.97 -8.26
CA LEU A 16 6.68 6.50 -8.17
C LEU A 16 6.71 7.82 -7.40
N LEU A 17 6.12 8.86 -7.97
CA LEU A 17 5.82 10.13 -7.32
C LEU A 17 4.31 10.30 -7.23
N GLY A 18 3.79 10.80 -6.10
CA GLY A 18 2.36 10.96 -5.94
C GLY A 18 1.95 11.59 -4.61
N ASN A 19 0.65 11.79 -4.48
CA ASN A 19 0.03 12.31 -3.26
C ASN A 19 -1.28 11.58 -2.89
N GLY A 20 -1.51 10.40 -3.48
CA GLY A 20 -2.75 9.64 -3.33
C GLY A 20 -3.86 10.08 -4.28
N THR A 21 -3.80 11.29 -4.82
CA THR A 21 -4.75 11.79 -5.83
C THR A 21 -4.18 11.67 -7.22
N ILE A 22 -3.01 12.26 -7.50
CA ILE A 22 -2.30 12.05 -8.75
C ILE A 22 -0.98 11.33 -8.53
N ASN A 23 -0.59 10.50 -9.49
CA ASN A 23 0.61 9.69 -9.45
C ASN A 23 1.26 9.64 -10.82
N THR A 24 2.58 9.54 -10.84
CA THR A 24 3.38 9.38 -12.05
C THR A 24 4.71 8.71 -11.72
N ALA A 25 5.32 8.05 -12.68
CA ALA A 25 6.65 7.47 -12.54
C ALA A 25 7.56 8.10 -13.59
N LEU A 26 8.59 8.80 -13.14
CA LEU A 26 9.45 9.61 -14.00
C LEU A 26 10.88 9.09 -13.99
N ASP A 27 11.54 9.16 -15.12
CA ASP A 27 12.98 8.85 -15.27
C ASP A 27 13.86 9.97 -14.69
N CYS A 28 15.17 9.80 -14.81
CA CYS A 28 16.17 10.76 -14.27
C CYS A 28 16.06 12.17 -14.84
N ARG A 29 15.43 12.33 -16.01
CA ARG A 29 15.16 13.62 -16.64
C ARG A 29 13.78 14.18 -16.30
N GLY A 30 13.02 13.49 -15.45
CA GLY A 30 11.65 13.91 -15.13
C GLY A 30 10.67 13.72 -16.28
N THR A 31 10.93 12.74 -17.14
CA THR A 31 10.10 12.38 -18.29
C THR A 31 9.59 10.96 -18.20
N HIS A 32 8.60 10.61 -19.02
CA HIS A 32 8.15 9.24 -19.13
C HIS A 32 9.00 8.46 -20.13
N ARG A 33 9.35 7.23 -19.76
CA ARG A 33 9.96 6.27 -20.70
C ARG A 33 8.94 5.25 -21.17
N PRO A 34 9.07 4.75 -22.41
CA PRO A 34 8.33 3.57 -22.84
C PRO A 34 8.63 2.41 -21.88
N VAL A 35 7.57 1.74 -21.42
CA VAL A 35 7.70 0.51 -20.62
C VAL A 35 7.97 -0.66 -21.56
N PRO A 36 8.90 -1.58 -21.22
CA PRO A 36 9.13 -2.78 -22.02
C PRO A 36 7.83 -3.58 -22.24
N GLU A 37 7.67 -4.16 -23.43
CA GLU A 37 6.51 -4.98 -23.76
C GLU A 37 6.41 -6.17 -22.77
N GLY A 38 5.25 -6.35 -22.16
CA GLY A 38 5.02 -7.41 -21.17
C GLY A 38 5.34 -7.06 -19.72
N ALA A 39 5.94 -5.92 -19.43
CA ALA A 39 6.05 -5.41 -18.07
C ALA A 39 4.69 -4.84 -17.63
N SER A 40 4.12 -5.38 -16.56
CA SER A 40 2.92 -4.81 -15.92
C SER A 40 3.28 -3.58 -15.09
N ALA A 41 3.95 -2.62 -15.72
CA ALA A 41 4.46 -1.46 -15.03
C ALA A 41 3.67 -0.21 -15.42
N CYS A 42 3.81 0.79 -14.58
CA CYS A 42 3.43 2.17 -14.75
C CYS A 42 3.47 2.58 -16.22
N GLY A 43 2.35 2.61 -16.89
CA GLY A 43 2.28 3.19 -18.22
C GLY A 43 2.86 4.61 -18.22
N PRO A 44 3.40 5.11 -19.33
CA PRO A 44 4.02 6.42 -19.43
C PRO A 44 2.97 7.53 -19.35
N ALA A 45 2.39 7.74 -18.17
CA ALA A 45 1.33 8.73 -17.99
C ALA A 45 1.25 9.26 -16.56
N VAL A 46 0.53 10.36 -16.42
CA VAL A 46 0.00 10.82 -15.13
C VAL A 46 -1.35 10.17 -14.89
N TRP A 47 -1.53 9.55 -13.73
CA TRP A 47 -2.73 8.85 -13.30
C TRP A 47 -3.46 9.64 -12.22
N TRP A 48 -4.78 9.71 -12.31
CA TRP A 48 -5.62 10.45 -11.37
C TRP A 48 -6.66 9.51 -10.74
N SER A 49 -6.57 9.32 -9.43
CA SER A 49 -7.50 8.48 -8.66
C SER A 49 -8.95 8.92 -8.87
N GLY A 50 -9.84 7.96 -9.02
CA GLY A 50 -11.27 8.21 -9.20
C GLY A 50 -11.67 8.68 -10.60
N ARG A 51 -10.75 8.90 -11.54
CA ARG A 51 -11.06 9.23 -12.94
C ARG A 51 -10.95 7.95 -13.76
N ARG A 52 -12.12 7.33 -14.04
CA ARG A 52 -12.22 6.00 -14.62
C ARG A 52 -13.06 5.96 -15.87
N PHE A 53 -12.74 4.97 -16.70
CA PHE A 53 -13.64 4.54 -17.76
C PHE A 53 -14.75 3.67 -17.17
N GLY A 54 -15.96 3.83 -17.68
CA GLY A 54 -17.14 3.14 -17.16
C GLY A 54 -17.35 1.73 -17.72
N TYR A 55 -16.32 0.89 -17.79
CA TYR A 55 -16.47 -0.51 -18.22
C TYR A 55 -16.94 -1.41 -17.07
N PRO A 56 -17.78 -2.44 -17.33
CA PRO A 56 -18.41 -3.22 -16.27
C PRO A 56 -17.44 -4.05 -15.42
N PHE A 57 -16.26 -4.41 -15.88
CA PHE A 57 -15.37 -5.27 -15.10
C PHE A 57 -14.01 -4.65 -14.96
N ASN A 58 -13.35 -3.94 -15.47
CA ASN A 58 -11.95 -3.55 -15.26
C ASN A 58 -11.75 -2.07 -14.93
N ARG A 59 -12.74 -1.24 -15.03
CA ARG A 59 -12.80 0.19 -14.68
C ARG A 59 -11.45 0.90 -14.58
N PRO A 60 -10.66 0.93 -15.68
CA PRO A 60 -9.32 1.46 -15.68
C PRO A 60 -9.30 2.95 -15.40
N LEU A 61 -8.20 3.42 -14.79
CA LEU A 61 -7.95 4.84 -14.65
C LEU A 61 -7.71 5.48 -16.03
N ILE A 62 -8.04 6.77 -16.13
CA ILE A 62 -7.79 7.58 -17.31
C ILE A 62 -6.36 8.13 -17.26
N PRO A 63 -5.52 7.94 -18.29
CA PRO A 63 -4.21 8.60 -18.37
C PRO A 63 -4.38 10.07 -18.76
N PHE A 64 -3.85 10.98 -17.93
CA PHE A 64 -3.99 12.44 -18.12
C PHE A 64 -2.82 13.10 -18.86
N GLY A 65 -1.92 12.35 -19.39
CA GLY A 65 -0.88 12.84 -20.27
C GLY A 65 0.47 12.19 -20.02
N ALA A 66 1.29 12.22 -21.06
CA ALA A 66 2.68 11.79 -21.04
C ALA A 66 3.62 12.99 -21.13
N ILE A 67 4.67 12.97 -20.32
CA ILE A 67 5.68 14.02 -20.21
C ILE A 67 6.88 13.65 -21.06
N GLY A 68 7.35 14.60 -21.86
CA GLY A 68 8.55 14.46 -22.66
C GLY A 68 9.37 15.74 -22.70
N GLU A 69 10.57 15.66 -23.24
CA GLU A 69 11.42 16.83 -23.46
C GLU A 69 12.36 16.66 -24.63
N THR A 70 12.75 17.79 -25.20
CA THR A 70 13.86 17.91 -26.18
C THR A 70 14.79 19.04 -25.72
N VAL A 71 16.08 18.76 -25.68
CA VAL A 71 17.09 19.72 -25.27
C VAL A 71 17.92 20.12 -26.49
N HIS A 72 17.99 21.42 -26.77
CA HIS A 72 18.79 21.98 -27.84
C HIS A 72 20.00 22.71 -27.27
N SER A 73 21.20 22.30 -27.68
CA SER A 73 22.47 22.93 -27.30
C SER A 73 23.16 23.51 -28.52
N GLY A 74 23.33 24.85 -28.57
CA GLY A 74 23.80 25.56 -29.76
C GLY A 74 22.81 25.49 -30.91
N ALA A 75 23.26 25.05 -32.08
CA ALA A 75 22.43 25.00 -33.32
C ALA A 75 21.72 23.66 -33.53
N GLY A 76 21.80 22.72 -32.58
CA GLY A 76 21.22 21.37 -32.75
C GLY A 76 20.79 20.71 -31.45
N ALA A 77 20.22 19.51 -31.56
CA ALA A 77 19.85 18.70 -30.42
C ALA A 77 21.08 18.32 -29.56
N ALA A 78 20.88 18.12 -28.27
CA ALA A 78 21.96 17.77 -27.32
C ALA A 78 22.64 16.41 -27.59
N GLY A 79 22.08 15.59 -28.45
CA GLY A 79 22.53 14.23 -28.73
C GLY A 79 21.74 13.21 -27.92
N GLU A 80 22.35 12.06 -27.65
CA GLU A 80 21.75 10.99 -26.86
C GLU A 80 22.26 11.01 -25.42
N PRO A 81 21.46 10.58 -24.42
CA PRO A 81 21.93 10.33 -23.07
C PRO A 81 23.09 9.31 -23.07
N ALA A 82 24.20 9.65 -22.44
CA ALA A 82 25.39 8.80 -22.37
C ALA A 82 25.56 8.12 -21.00
N ASP A 83 25.21 8.82 -19.92
CA ASP A 83 25.26 8.32 -18.57
C ASP A 83 24.10 8.93 -17.77
N GLU A 84 23.42 8.11 -17.02
CA GLU A 84 22.20 8.49 -16.28
C GLU A 84 22.26 7.93 -14.86
N THR A 85 22.02 8.79 -13.88
CA THR A 85 21.86 8.41 -12.47
C THR A 85 20.56 8.96 -11.92
N GLN A 86 19.97 8.22 -11.01
CA GLN A 86 18.71 8.60 -10.38
C GLN A 86 18.67 8.23 -8.89
N GLU A 87 18.07 9.08 -8.10
CA GLU A 87 17.87 8.89 -6.67
C GLU A 87 16.41 9.17 -6.30
N LEU A 88 15.85 8.34 -5.42
CA LEU A 88 14.64 8.66 -4.67
C LEU A 88 15.01 8.94 -3.21
N ASP A 89 14.61 10.10 -2.70
CA ASP A 89 14.59 10.39 -1.27
C ASP A 89 13.15 10.25 -0.76
N PRO A 90 12.78 9.11 -0.16
CA PRO A 90 11.42 8.86 0.28
C PRO A 90 10.99 9.78 1.42
N ARG A 91 11.93 10.28 2.24
CA ARG A 91 11.63 11.15 3.38
C ARG A 91 11.28 12.58 2.96
N ALA A 92 11.85 13.04 1.85
CA ALA A 92 11.54 14.33 1.23
C ALA A 92 10.56 14.21 0.07
N ALA A 93 10.19 12.98 -0.30
CA ALA A 93 9.35 12.65 -1.46
C ALA A 93 9.81 13.36 -2.73
N VAL A 94 11.10 13.23 -3.03
CA VAL A 94 11.74 13.86 -4.18
C VAL A 94 12.55 12.85 -4.96
N MET A 95 12.38 12.88 -6.28
CA MET A 95 13.26 12.23 -7.23
C MET A 95 14.32 13.24 -7.66
N ARG A 96 15.58 12.82 -7.71
CA ARG A 96 16.72 13.57 -8.29
C ARG A 96 17.34 12.74 -9.40
N GLY A 97 17.71 13.41 -10.48
CA GLY A 97 18.36 12.79 -11.61
C GLY A 97 19.53 13.62 -12.13
N GLU A 98 20.55 12.94 -12.66
CA GLU A 98 21.62 13.55 -13.47
C GLU A 98 21.76 12.76 -14.76
N CYS A 99 21.70 13.47 -15.89
CA CYS A 99 21.93 12.93 -17.22
C CYS A 99 23.13 13.62 -17.84
N ARG A 100 24.09 12.85 -18.34
CA ARG A 100 25.21 13.33 -19.17
C ARG A 100 24.94 12.96 -20.61
N TRP A 101 24.99 13.95 -21.47
CA TRP A 101 24.72 13.82 -22.89
C TRP A 101 26.02 13.57 -23.67
N THR A 102 25.92 12.95 -24.83
CA THR A 102 27.08 12.62 -25.67
C THR A 102 27.90 13.83 -26.10
N ASN A 103 27.31 15.02 -26.12
CA ASN A 103 28.02 16.29 -26.41
C ASN A 103 28.69 16.91 -25.18
N GLY A 104 28.69 16.24 -24.02
CA GLY A 104 29.28 16.72 -22.77
C GLY A 104 28.43 17.63 -21.91
N LEU A 105 27.18 17.92 -22.33
CA LEU A 105 26.21 18.62 -21.50
C LEU A 105 25.84 17.76 -20.29
N THR A 106 25.67 18.38 -19.12
CA THR A 106 25.09 17.76 -17.94
C THR A 106 23.77 18.42 -17.62
N GLU A 107 22.75 17.61 -17.39
CA GLU A 107 21.41 18.00 -16.95
C GLU A 107 21.16 17.45 -15.56
N ARG A 108 20.65 18.28 -14.64
CA ARG A 108 20.17 17.89 -13.32
C ARG A 108 18.70 18.18 -13.20
N THR A 109 17.97 17.23 -12.63
CA THR A 109 16.52 17.29 -12.45
C THR A 109 16.13 17.00 -11.02
N GLU A 110 15.20 17.79 -10.46
CA GLU A 110 14.44 17.39 -9.28
C GLU A 110 12.93 17.39 -9.64
N ALA A 111 12.23 16.33 -9.22
CA ALA A 111 10.78 16.21 -9.46
C ALA A 111 10.03 15.79 -8.19
N ARG A 112 8.85 16.38 -7.98
CA ARG A 112 7.93 16.07 -6.88
C ARG A 112 6.50 16.21 -7.35
N ILE A 113 5.62 15.33 -6.88
CA ILE A 113 4.18 15.62 -6.85
C ILE A 113 3.90 16.29 -5.51
N HIS A 114 3.30 17.49 -5.51
CA HIS A 114 3.04 18.24 -4.28
C HIS A 114 2.12 17.46 -3.33
N HIS A 115 2.36 17.55 -2.03
CA HIS A 115 1.74 16.68 -1.03
C HIS A 115 0.21 16.80 -0.92
N ASP A 116 -0.38 17.96 -1.26
CA ASP A 116 -1.82 18.23 -1.16
C ASP A 116 -2.43 18.91 -2.39
N ALA A 117 -1.61 19.27 -3.39
CA ALA A 117 -2.09 19.83 -4.63
C ALA A 117 -1.80 18.89 -5.81
N ASN A 118 -2.70 18.83 -6.78
CA ASN A 118 -2.52 18.07 -8.01
C ASN A 118 -1.49 18.75 -8.93
N ALA A 119 -0.25 18.80 -8.47
CA ALA A 119 0.82 19.56 -9.10
C ALA A 119 2.12 18.76 -9.17
N LEU A 120 2.72 18.70 -10.35
CA LEU A 120 4.11 18.33 -10.55
C LEU A 120 4.97 19.60 -10.41
N LEU A 121 5.96 19.54 -9.53
CA LEU A 121 6.99 20.55 -9.34
C LEU A 121 8.30 19.99 -9.90
N LEU A 122 8.81 20.62 -10.94
CA LEU A 122 10.02 20.20 -11.63
C LEU A 122 11.06 21.31 -11.58
N GLN A 123 12.30 20.97 -11.25
CA GLN A 123 13.47 21.83 -11.35
C GLN A 123 14.44 21.23 -12.37
N LYS A 124 14.97 22.08 -13.28
CA LYS A 124 15.96 21.74 -14.29
C LYS A 124 17.16 22.65 -14.18
N GLU A 125 18.38 22.09 -14.25
CA GLU A 125 19.63 22.84 -14.32
C GLU A 125 20.54 22.21 -15.38
N PHE A 126 21.17 23.04 -16.21
CA PHE A 126 22.06 22.58 -17.28
C PHE A 126 23.44 23.18 -17.12
N SER A 127 24.50 22.42 -17.42
CA SER A 127 25.90 22.87 -17.33
C SER A 127 26.31 23.89 -18.39
N ALA A 128 25.52 24.05 -19.46
CA ALA A 128 25.69 25.04 -20.52
C ALA A 128 24.34 25.65 -20.91
N PRO A 129 24.31 26.81 -21.60
CA PRO A 129 23.07 27.38 -22.08
C PRO A 129 22.39 26.45 -23.07
N VAL A 130 21.06 26.23 -22.87
CA VAL A 130 20.22 25.40 -23.73
C VAL A 130 18.86 26.03 -23.96
N THR A 131 18.16 25.55 -24.98
CA THR A 131 16.72 25.73 -25.15
C THR A 131 16.07 24.40 -24.79
N LEU A 132 15.22 24.41 -23.76
CA LEU A 132 14.43 23.24 -23.32
C LEU A 132 13.05 23.34 -23.94
N GLU A 133 12.65 22.34 -24.71
CA GLU A 133 11.25 22.10 -25.11
C GLU A 133 10.68 21.02 -24.21
N TRP A 134 9.93 21.45 -23.21
CA TRP A 134 9.23 20.55 -22.30
C TRP A 134 7.80 20.32 -22.78
N THR A 135 7.34 19.05 -22.83
CA THR A 135 6.06 18.69 -23.42
C THR A 135 5.17 17.89 -22.49
N LEU A 136 3.86 18.17 -22.57
CA LEU A 136 2.81 17.32 -22.01
C LEU A 136 1.84 16.97 -23.16
N THR A 137 1.75 15.67 -23.48
CA THR A 137 0.84 15.18 -24.53
C THR A 137 -0.36 14.52 -23.86
N LEU A 138 -1.54 15.09 -23.98
CA LEU A 138 -2.79 14.49 -23.52
C LEU A 138 -3.22 13.37 -24.46
N GLY A 139 -4.05 12.44 -23.97
CA GLY A 139 -4.53 11.33 -24.80
C GLY A 139 -3.45 10.33 -25.22
N CYS A 140 -2.30 10.32 -24.56
CA CYS A 140 -1.18 9.46 -24.88
C CYS A 140 -1.22 8.18 -24.02
N ALA A 141 -2.05 7.22 -24.41
CA ALA A 141 -2.07 5.88 -23.85
C ALA A 141 -1.88 4.85 -24.97
N PRO A 142 -0.64 4.66 -25.46
CA PRO A 142 -0.37 3.77 -26.59
C PRO A 142 -0.76 2.32 -26.32
N HIS A 143 -0.76 1.90 -25.06
CA HIS A 143 -1.19 0.56 -24.64
C HIS A 143 -2.73 0.41 -24.54
N ARG A 144 -3.50 1.51 -24.64
CA ARG A 144 -4.97 1.53 -24.64
C ARG A 144 -5.57 2.50 -25.67
N PRO A 145 -5.21 2.38 -26.93
CA PRO A 145 -5.58 3.37 -27.95
C PRO A 145 -7.09 3.43 -28.25
N THR A 146 -7.83 2.39 -27.88
CA THR A 146 -9.29 2.29 -28.11
C THR A 146 -10.12 2.94 -27.01
N LEU A 147 -9.52 3.31 -25.87
CA LEU A 147 -10.24 3.97 -24.79
C LEU A 147 -10.38 5.47 -25.05
N PRO A 148 -11.46 6.11 -24.58
CA PRO A 148 -11.58 7.55 -24.59
C PRO A 148 -10.39 8.21 -23.90
N GLN A 149 -9.84 9.26 -24.52
CA GLN A 149 -8.64 9.95 -24.04
C GLN A 149 -8.96 11.41 -23.71
N PRO A 150 -8.24 12.05 -22.79
CA PRO A 150 -8.32 13.50 -22.63
C PRO A 150 -7.94 14.21 -23.93
N MET A 151 -8.74 15.17 -24.35
CA MET A 151 -8.51 15.97 -25.56
C MET A 151 -8.49 17.45 -25.23
N VAL A 152 -7.53 18.18 -25.77
CA VAL A 152 -7.44 19.64 -25.62
C VAL A 152 -8.56 20.34 -26.39
N ARG A 153 -9.39 21.10 -25.69
CA ARG A 153 -10.52 21.85 -26.27
C ARG A 153 -10.16 23.30 -26.57
N ALA A 154 -9.39 23.94 -25.71
CA ALA A 154 -8.96 25.32 -25.88
C ALA A 154 -7.64 25.56 -25.17
N VAL A 155 -6.87 26.52 -25.62
CA VAL A 155 -5.63 26.98 -24.98
C VAL A 155 -5.68 28.48 -24.82
N GLN A 156 -5.29 28.96 -23.65
CA GLN A 156 -5.11 30.39 -23.37
C GLN A 156 -3.63 30.60 -22.99
N ALA A 157 -2.95 31.43 -23.75
CA ALA A 157 -1.60 31.87 -23.44
C ALA A 157 -1.59 32.67 -22.13
N ARG A 158 -0.55 32.47 -21.31
CA ARG A 158 -0.25 33.20 -20.09
C ARG A 158 1.19 33.70 -20.15
N GLU A 159 1.54 34.62 -19.27
CA GLU A 159 2.93 34.99 -19.11
C GLU A 159 3.73 33.76 -18.65
N ASN A 160 4.78 33.41 -19.41
CA ASN A 160 5.63 32.25 -19.16
C ASN A 160 4.91 30.89 -19.12
N GLY A 161 3.75 30.76 -19.80
CA GLY A 161 3.00 29.53 -19.78
C GLY A 161 1.69 29.52 -20.53
N MET A 162 0.83 28.56 -20.21
CA MET A 162 -0.50 28.41 -20.76
C MET A 162 -1.47 27.73 -19.79
N THR A 163 -2.76 27.97 -20.03
CA THR A 163 -3.84 27.16 -19.49
C THR A 163 -4.52 26.42 -20.65
N ALA A 164 -4.59 25.11 -20.60
CA ALA A 164 -5.29 24.29 -21.56
C ALA A 164 -6.54 23.67 -20.91
N ARG A 165 -7.71 23.91 -21.50
CA ARG A 165 -8.94 23.19 -21.16
C ARG A 165 -8.97 21.86 -21.86
N TYR A 166 -9.29 20.81 -21.13
CA TYR A 166 -9.46 19.47 -21.68
C TYR A 166 -10.87 18.93 -21.40
N ALA A 167 -11.25 17.92 -22.16
CA ALA A 167 -12.42 17.09 -21.87
C ALA A 167 -12.13 15.64 -22.23
N VAL A 168 -12.68 14.72 -21.43
CA VAL A 168 -12.73 13.28 -21.69
C VAL A 168 -14.19 12.92 -21.92
N SER A 169 -14.52 12.35 -23.08
CA SER A 169 -15.85 11.86 -23.38
C SER A 169 -15.91 10.34 -23.26
N GLY A 170 -16.96 9.83 -22.63
CA GLY A 170 -17.15 8.40 -22.40
C GLY A 170 -18.42 8.14 -21.60
N GLN A 171 -18.48 7.05 -20.86
CA GLN A 171 -19.64 6.79 -19.98
C GLN A 171 -19.74 7.78 -18.82
N ARG A 172 -18.62 8.31 -18.37
CA ARG A 172 -18.54 9.45 -17.47
C ARG A 172 -17.68 10.53 -18.15
N GLU A 173 -18.19 11.74 -18.16
CA GLU A 173 -17.49 12.88 -18.71
C GLU A 173 -16.69 13.57 -17.61
N TYR A 174 -15.46 13.97 -17.96
CA TYR A 174 -14.60 14.80 -17.13
C TYR A 174 -14.16 15.99 -17.96
N ALA A 175 -14.19 17.19 -17.39
CA ALA A 175 -13.66 18.38 -18.00
C ALA A 175 -12.86 19.17 -16.96
N GLY A 176 -11.82 19.85 -17.40
CA GLY A 176 -10.96 20.59 -16.49
C GLY A 176 -9.87 21.37 -17.19
N GLU A 177 -8.86 21.74 -16.42
CA GLU A 177 -7.74 22.52 -16.90
C GLU A 177 -6.41 21.86 -16.53
N VAL A 178 -5.46 21.95 -17.48
CA VAL A 178 -4.03 21.74 -17.22
C VAL A 178 -3.34 23.08 -17.36
N ARG A 179 -2.56 23.47 -16.35
CA ARG A 179 -1.77 24.71 -16.38
C ARG A 179 -0.30 24.35 -16.40
N LEU A 180 0.38 24.89 -17.41
CA LEU A 180 1.82 24.81 -17.58
C LEU A 180 2.41 26.20 -17.34
N TRP A 181 3.42 26.29 -16.48
CA TRP A 181 4.06 27.56 -16.16
C TRP A 181 5.53 27.35 -15.81
N ALA A 182 6.39 28.29 -16.20
CA ALA A 182 7.80 28.34 -15.82
C ALA A 182 8.12 29.67 -15.13
N ASP A 183 9.08 29.66 -14.19
CA ASP A 183 9.57 30.88 -13.51
C ASP A 183 10.61 31.65 -14.33
N ALA A 184 10.95 31.18 -15.52
CA ALA A 184 11.80 31.80 -16.49
C ALA A 184 11.00 32.21 -17.74
N PRO A 185 11.50 33.15 -18.56
CA PRO A 185 10.85 33.49 -19.82
C PRO A 185 10.62 32.26 -20.71
N ALA A 186 9.36 32.00 -21.01
CA ALA A 186 8.94 30.82 -21.76
C ALA A 186 7.93 31.17 -22.84
N GLN A 187 8.01 30.46 -23.97
CA GLN A 187 7.02 30.48 -25.02
C GLN A 187 6.17 29.21 -24.93
N ALA A 188 4.86 29.39 -24.99
CA ALA A 188 3.92 28.29 -24.94
C ALA A 188 3.28 28.07 -26.32
N SER A 189 3.21 26.82 -26.78
CA SER A 189 2.61 26.43 -28.05
C SER A 189 1.81 25.13 -27.92
N ARG A 190 0.95 24.87 -28.90
CA ARG A 190 0.15 23.64 -28.99
C ARG A 190 0.25 23.06 -30.41
N SER A 191 0.41 21.74 -30.47
CA SER A 191 0.28 20.96 -31.71
C SER A 191 -0.55 19.71 -31.44
N GLY A 192 -1.77 19.65 -31.97
CA GLY A 192 -2.72 18.57 -31.64
C GLY A 192 -3.03 18.51 -30.13
N GLU A 193 -2.74 17.40 -29.51
CA GLU A 193 -2.91 17.17 -28.05
C GLU A 193 -1.62 17.47 -27.26
N THR A 194 -0.52 17.86 -27.90
CA THR A 194 0.74 18.20 -27.26
C THR A 194 0.79 19.68 -26.90
N LEU A 195 1.03 19.96 -25.63
CA LEU A 195 1.30 21.28 -25.07
C LEU A 195 2.81 21.40 -24.86
N THR A 196 3.43 22.47 -25.35
CA THR A 196 4.90 22.66 -25.24
C THR A 196 5.21 23.97 -24.54
N LEU A 197 6.16 23.91 -23.59
CA LEU A 197 6.87 25.09 -23.07
C LEU A 197 8.29 25.09 -23.62
N THR A 198 8.65 26.15 -24.33
CA THR A 198 10.02 26.40 -24.82
C THR A 198 10.66 27.40 -23.87
N VAL A 199 11.69 26.99 -23.17
CA VAL A 199 12.35 27.78 -22.10
C VAL A 199 13.82 27.95 -22.43
N ALA A 200 14.32 29.18 -22.38
CA ALA A 200 15.76 29.47 -22.47
C ALA A 200 16.42 29.30 -21.09
N CYS A 201 17.26 28.29 -20.99
CA CYS A 201 17.96 27.96 -19.74
C CYS A 201 19.41 28.47 -19.79
N ALA A 202 19.82 29.27 -18.81
CA ALA A 202 21.22 29.72 -18.66
C ALA A 202 22.06 28.65 -17.94
N ALA A 203 23.36 28.60 -18.22
CA ALA A 203 24.27 27.67 -17.60
C ALA A 203 24.29 27.79 -16.06
N GLY A 204 24.09 26.70 -15.34
CA GLY A 204 24.13 26.63 -13.88
C GLY A 204 23.02 27.40 -13.15
N VAL A 205 21.97 27.83 -13.88
CA VAL A 205 20.81 28.53 -13.30
C VAL A 205 19.60 27.60 -13.34
N PRO A 206 19.03 27.21 -12.18
CA PRO A 206 17.83 26.39 -12.14
C PRO A 206 16.64 27.08 -12.77
N VAL A 207 15.83 26.33 -13.49
CA VAL A 207 14.53 26.72 -14.02
C VAL A 207 13.47 25.82 -13.40
N HIS A 208 12.35 26.39 -12.96
CA HIS A 208 11.28 25.66 -12.34
C HIS A 208 10.05 25.61 -13.25
N ILE A 209 9.49 24.42 -13.42
CA ILE A 209 8.28 24.16 -14.20
C ILE A 209 7.20 23.62 -13.28
N PHE A 210 6.00 24.19 -13.37
CA PHE A 210 4.80 23.73 -12.68
C PHE A 210 3.84 23.14 -13.68
N VAL A 211 3.29 21.98 -13.36
CA VAL A 211 2.17 21.38 -14.09
C VAL A 211 1.07 21.09 -13.08
N LEU A 212 -0.09 21.70 -13.26
CA LEU A 212 -1.22 21.57 -12.36
C LEU A 212 -2.42 21.01 -13.12
N TRP A 213 -3.10 20.06 -12.47
CA TRP A 213 -4.31 19.45 -13.00
C TRP A 213 -5.51 19.79 -12.11
N THR A 214 -6.59 20.27 -12.73
CA THR A 214 -7.88 20.50 -12.06
C THR A 214 -9.00 19.93 -12.91
N ASP A 215 -10.11 19.56 -12.30
CA ASP A 215 -11.33 19.21 -13.01
C ASP A 215 -12.59 19.61 -12.26
N ASP A 216 -13.74 19.44 -12.90
CA ASP A 216 -15.05 19.86 -12.40
C ASP A 216 -15.52 19.05 -11.19
N THR A 217 -14.88 17.91 -10.87
CA THR A 217 -15.23 17.07 -9.72
C THR A 217 -14.62 17.58 -8.41
N GLU A 218 -13.57 18.40 -8.49
CA GLU A 218 -12.87 18.98 -7.34
C GLU A 218 -12.65 20.50 -7.52
N PRO A 219 -13.70 21.34 -7.44
CA PRO A 219 -13.56 22.78 -7.68
C PRO A 219 -12.54 23.47 -6.75
N ALA A 220 -12.42 23.04 -5.51
CA ALA A 220 -11.44 23.57 -4.57
C ALA A 220 -9.97 23.34 -4.99
N ALA A 221 -9.71 22.36 -5.84
CA ALA A 221 -8.36 22.13 -6.36
C ALA A 221 -7.87 23.27 -7.26
N ALA A 222 -8.78 24.00 -7.92
CA ALA A 222 -8.43 25.17 -8.72
C ALA A 222 -7.89 26.32 -7.86
N ASP A 223 -8.51 26.60 -6.72
CA ASP A 223 -8.07 27.63 -5.77
C ASP A 223 -6.72 27.26 -5.14
N ALA A 224 -6.53 25.97 -4.78
CA ALA A 224 -5.27 25.47 -4.28
C ALA A 224 -4.13 25.59 -5.31
N ALA A 225 -4.42 25.35 -6.60
CA ALA A 225 -3.47 25.51 -7.68
C ALA A 225 -3.04 26.96 -7.86
N GLU A 226 -3.99 27.92 -7.85
CA GLU A 226 -3.67 29.37 -7.91
C GLU A 226 -2.83 29.81 -6.70
N ALA A 227 -3.18 29.39 -5.50
CA ALA A 227 -2.43 29.70 -4.29
C ALA A 227 -1.00 29.13 -4.34
N LEU A 228 -0.82 27.95 -4.92
CA LEU A 228 0.50 27.33 -5.08
C LEU A 228 1.39 28.12 -6.06
N LEU A 229 0.85 28.52 -7.22
CA LEU A 229 1.57 29.37 -8.18
C LEU A 229 1.93 30.73 -7.60
N ALA A 230 0.99 31.39 -6.90
CA ALA A 230 1.22 32.67 -6.26
C ALA A 230 2.30 32.63 -5.17
N ALA A 231 2.41 31.50 -4.45
CA ALA A 231 3.43 31.29 -3.41
C ALA A 231 4.84 31.09 -4.01
N GLY A 232 4.94 30.59 -5.23
CA GLY A 232 6.19 30.30 -5.93
C GLY A 232 6.86 28.98 -5.49
N TYR A 233 7.86 28.55 -6.28
CA TYR A 233 8.48 27.22 -6.19
C TYR A 233 9.08 26.95 -4.80
N GLY A 234 9.88 27.86 -4.26
CA GLY A 234 10.53 27.67 -2.97
C GLY A 234 9.54 27.44 -1.81
N ALA A 235 8.44 28.21 -1.79
CA ALA A 235 7.39 28.04 -0.78
C ALA A 235 6.61 26.72 -0.98
N ALA A 236 6.33 26.33 -2.23
CA ALA A 236 5.68 25.05 -2.55
C ALA A 236 6.53 23.87 -2.08
N VAL A 237 7.83 23.88 -2.37
CA VAL A 237 8.77 22.85 -1.92
C VAL A 237 8.90 22.81 -0.40
N ALA A 238 8.96 23.95 0.26
CA ALA A 238 9.05 24.01 1.73
C ALA A 238 7.80 23.40 2.40
N ARG A 239 6.60 23.68 1.90
CA ARG A 239 5.34 23.08 2.39
C ARG A 239 5.34 21.56 2.16
N HIS A 240 5.71 21.12 0.96
CA HIS A 240 5.80 19.71 0.61
C HIS A 240 6.76 18.96 1.54
N THR A 241 7.99 19.46 1.69
CA THR A 241 9.01 18.84 2.55
C THR A 241 8.58 18.82 4.02
N GLY A 242 7.96 19.91 4.50
CA GLY A 242 7.42 19.98 5.86
C GLY A 242 6.33 18.95 6.14
N ALA A 243 5.42 18.72 5.20
CA ALA A 243 4.37 17.71 5.34
C ALA A 243 4.93 16.27 5.37
N TRP A 244 5.93 15.96 4.53
CA TRP A 244 6.59 14.67 4.56
C TRP A 244 7.44 14.47 5.81
N ALA A 245 8.14 15.50 6.27
CA ALA A 245 8.87 15.46 7.54
C ALA A 245 7.93 15.19 8.73
N ALA A 246 6.75 15.81 8.76
CA ALA A 246 5.73 15.56 9.78
C ALA A 246 5.24 14.09 9.74
N TYR A 247 4.97 13.55 8.55
CA TYR A 247 4.59 12.15 8.38
C TYR A 247 5.65 11.19 8.94
N TYR A 248 6.93 11.40 8.61
CA TYR A 248 8.00 10.56 9.12
C TYR A 248 8.28 10.76 10.62
N ALA A 249 7.97 11.94 11.15
CA ALA A 249 8.13 12.23 12.58
C ALA A 249 7.08 11.56 13.48
N ALA A 250 5.92 11.17 12.92
CA ALA A 250 4.83 10.53 13.67
C ALA A 250 5.24 9.13 14.22
N ALA A 251 6.10 8.42 13.51
CA ALA A 251 6.74 7.21 14.00
C ALA A 251 8.23 7.24 13.65
N LYS A 252 9.09 7.23 14.66
CA LYS A 252 10.55 7.24 14.49
C LYS A 252 11.10 5.86 14.77
N VAL A 253 11.92 5.35 13.87
CA VAL A 253 12.57 4.05 13.99
C VAL A 253 14.03 4.18 13.58
N THR A 254 14.92 3.60 14.38
CA THR A 254 16.32 3.39 14.04
C THR A 254 16.61 1.89 14.17
N LEU A 255 16.88 1.25 13.03
CA LEU A 255 17.18 -0.18 12.94
C LEU A 255 18.68 -0.44 13.01
N PRO A 256 19.08 -1.64 13.46
CA PRO A 256 20.49 -2.03 13.47
C PRO A 256 21.08 -2.26 12.07
N ASP A 257 20.22 -2.43 11.08
CA ASP A 257 20.58 -2.74 9.70
C ASP A 257 20.14 -1.62 8.75
N ALA A 258 21.09 -1.07 7.98
CA ALA A 258 20.86 0.06 7.08
C ALA A 258 19.98 -0.32 5.87
N ARG A 259 20.07 -1.58 5.40
CA ARG A 259 19.24 -2.07 4.29
C ARG A 259 17.77 -2.16 4.70
N LEU A 260 17.51 -2.78 5.86
CA LEU A 260 16.17 -2.84 6.42
C LEU A 260 15.61 -1.43 6.70
N GLN A 261 16.44 -0.49 7.16
CA GLN A 261 16.02 0.89 7.37
C GLN A 261 15.59 1.56 6.07
N SER A 262 16.34 1.37 4.99
CA SER A 262 16.05 1.97 3.69
C SER A 262 14.73 1.40 3.11
N VAL A 263 14.55 0.09 3.14
CA VAL A 263 13.31 -0.57 2.69
C VAL A 263 12.11 -0.15 3.55
N PHE A 264 12.30 -0.04 4.87
CA PHE A 264 11.25 0.43 5.78
C PHE A 264 10.80 1.88 5.48
N ASP A 265 11.75 2.77 5.23
CA ASP A 265 11.42 4.15 4.87
C ASP A 265 10.70 4.22 3.52
N THR A 266 11.14 3.45 2.52
CA THR A 266 10.48 3.38 1.21
C THR A 266 9.10 2.72 1.28
N ALA A 267 8.93 1.68 2.10
CA ALA A 267 7.61 1.07 2.31
C ALA A 267 6.61 2.06 2.92
N ARG A 268 7.03 2.88 3.89
CA ARG A 268 6.20 3.97 4.44
C ARG A 268 5.85 5.02 3.40
N TYR A 269 6.80 5.37 2.53
CA TYR A 269 6.56 6.25 1.39
C TYR A 269 5.48 5.68 0.47
N ALA A 270 5.62 4.42 0.07
CA ALA A 270 4.66 3.74 -0.79
C ALA A 270 3.24 3.69 -0.18
N LEU A 271 3.11 3.43 1.13
CA LEU A 271 1.83 3.46 1.82
C LEU A 271 1.13 4.81 1.69
N LYS A 272 1.85 5.91 1.93
CA LYS A 272 1.26 7.25 1.82
C LYS A 272 0.84 7.57 0.40
N LEU A 273 1.63 7.19 -0.61
CA LEU A 273 1.32 7.43 -2.02
C LEU A 273 0.06 6.69 -2.49
N ASN A 274 -0.17 5.48 -1.98
CA ASN A 274 -1.32 4.65 -2.35
C ASN A 274 -2.58 4.95 -1.53
N THR A 275 -2.49 5.86 -0.54
CA THR A 275 -3.66 6.30 0.23
C THR A 275 -4.37 7.42 -0.52
N THR A 276 -5.54 7.09 -1.06
CA THR A 276 -6.40 8.02 -1.81
C THR A 276 -7.33 8.78 -0.86
N PRO A 277 -8.06 9.81 -1.33
CA PRO A 277 -9.10 10.46 -0.52
C PRO A 277 -10.23 9.53 -0.04
N TRP A 278 -10.41 8.38 -0.67
CA TRP A 278 -11.45 7.39 -0.31
C TRP A 278 -10.88 6.26 0.54
N SER A 279 -9.91 5.54 0.01
CA SER A 279 -9.34 4.35 0.62
C SER A 279 -7.90 4.14 0.19
N ILE A 280 -7.35 2.96 0.43
CA ILE A 280 -5.97 2.60 0.10
C ILE A 280 -5.99 1.68 -1.12
N ALA A 281 -5.44 2.15 -2.24
CA ALA A 281 -5.31 1.36 -3.44
C ALA A 281 -4.16 0.36 -3.32
N VAL A 282 -4.30 -0.81 -3.93
CA VAL A 282 -3.24 -1.83 -4.00
C VAL A 282 -2.02 -1.32 -4.75
N GLY A 283 -2.27 -0.55 -5.81
CA GLY A 283 -1.27 0.17 -6.60
C GLY A 283 -1.95 1.18 -7.52
N MET A 284 -1.24 2.27 -7.82
CA MET A 284 -1.75 3.41 -8.58
C MET A 284 -1.35 3.36 -10.05
N PHE A 285 -1.13 2.18 -10.61
CA PHE A 285 -0.64 2.00 -11.96
C PHE A 285 -1.68 1.45 -12.91
N ASP A 286 -1.37 1.53 -14.21
CA ASP A 286 -2.04 0.80 -15.27
C ASP A 286 -1.66 -0.69 -15.22
N SER A 287 -2.08 -1.33 -14.15
CA SER A 287 -2.01 -2.76 -13.96
C SER A 287 -3.43 -3.33 -13.90
N ALA A 288 -3.56 -4.62 -13.73
CA ALA A 288 -4.85 -5.27 -13.51
C ALA A 288 -5.63 -4.68 -12.32
N TRP A 289 -4.97 -3.98 -11.40
CA TRP A 289 -5.58 -3.40 -10.21
C TRP A 289 -6.03 -1.95 -10.36
N GLU A 290 -5.37 -1.16 -11.19
CA GLU A 290 -5.81 0.17 -11.66
C GLU A 290 -6.39 1.08 -10.58
N GLY A 291 -5.73 1.16 -9.44
CA GLY A 291 -6.16 1.98 -8.31
C GLY A 291 -7.47 1.56 -7.66
N LYS A 292 -7.93 0.31 -7.88
CA LYS A 292 -9.10 -0.25 -7.20
C LYS A 292 -8.79 -0.59 -5.74
N PHE A 293 -9.85 -0.74 -4.95
CA PHE A 293 -9.78 -1.07 -3.54
C PHE A 293 -10.12 -2.53 -3.32
N PHE A 294 -9.13 -3.29 -2.86
CA PHE A 294 -9.25 -4.70 -2.52
C PHE A 294 -9.40 -4.83 -1.02
N ALA A 295 -10.52 -5.33 -0.56
CA ALA A 295 -10.84 -5.35 0.85
C ALA A 295 -9.86 -6.16 1.71
N PHE A 296 -9.22 -7.18 1.12
CA PHE A 296 -8.16 -7.94 1.76
C PHE A 296 -6.89 -7.11 1.93
N ASP A 297 -6.46 -6.47 0.85
CA ASP A 297 -5.21 -5.71 0.77
C ASP A 297 -5.27 -4.41 1.59
N GLU A 298 -6.43 -3.73 1.58
CA GLU A 298 -6.67 -2.51 2.38
C GLU A 298 -6.32 -2.69 3.85
N TYR A 299 -6.58 -3.87 4.43
CA TYR A 299 -6.26 -4.14 5.81
C TYR A 299 -4.77 -4.00 6.10
N TYR A 300 -3.93 -4.54 5.24
CA TYR A 300 -2.47 -4.48 5.43
C TYR A 300 -1.93 -3.06 5.26
N GLY A 301 -2.49 -2.30 4.32
CA GLY A 301 -2.18 -0.88 4.18
C GLY A 301 -2.61 -0.06 5.39
N LEU A 302 -3.85 -0.27 5.87
CA LEU A 302 -4.40 0.35 7.07
C LEU A 302 -3.56 0.03 8.30
N ASP A 303 -3.23 -1.25 8.52
CA ASP A 303 -2.43 -1.70 9.67
C ASP A 303 -1.02 -1.11 9.60
N GLY A 304 -0.37 -1.14 8.43
CA GLY A 304 0.92 -0.49 8.21
C GLY A 304 0.91 1.02 8.48
N LEU A 305 -0.14 1.73 8.09
CA LEU A 305 -0.31 3.17 8.39
C LEU A 305 -0.50 3.44 9.88
N LEU A 306 -1.28 2.61 10.59
CA LEU A 306 -1.40 2.70 12.05
C LEU A 306 -0.04 2.53 12.73
N HIS A 307 0.74 1.55 12.29
CA HIS A 307 2.09 1.31 12.77
C HIS A 307 3.08 2.42 12.38
N ALA A 308 2.84 3.11 11.27
CA ALA A 308 3.60 4.29 10.83
C ALA A 308 3.19 5.59 11.54
N GLY A 309 2.20 5.56 12.43
CA GLY A 309 1.70 6.74 13.14
C GLY A 309 0.78 7.65 12.32
N ALA A 310 0.23 7.14 11.21
CA ALA A 310 -0.64 7.87 10.30
C ALA A 310 -2.10 7.38 10.41
N ALA A 311 -2.65 7.45 11.63
CA ALA A 311 -4.00 6.96 11.90
C ALA A 311 -5.09 7.72 11.12
N ASP A 312 -4.88 8.99 10.81
CA ASP A 312 -5.73 9.79 9.94
C ASP A 312 -5.84 9.18 8.52
N LEU A 313 -4.71 8.79 7.93
CA LEU A 313 -4.69 8.13 6.63
C LEU A 313 -5.29 6.71 6.69
N ALA A 314 -5.03 5.96 7.75
CA ALA A 314 -5.63 4.64 7.97
C ALA A 314 -7.16 4.71 8.08
N CYS A 315 -7.69 5.82 8.62
CA CYS A 315 -9.13 6.06 8.72
C CYS A 315 -9.81 6.16 7.35
N HIS A 316 -9.12 6.54 6.27
CA HIS A 316 -9.74 6.58 4.93
C HIS A 316 -10.36 5.22 4.55
N ALA A 317 -9.60 4.13 4.67
CA ALA A 317 -10.12 2.79 4.37
C ALA A 317 -11.28 2.39 5.29
N ALA A 318 -11.16 2.65 6.59
CA ALA A 318 -12.21 2.31 7.55
C ALA A 318 -13.49 3.12 7.32
N ASP A 319 -13.38 4.44 7.02
CA ASP A 319 -14.52 5.31 6.72
C ASP A 319 -15.18 4.94 5.40
N PHE A 320 -14.37 4.62 4.39
CA PHE A 320 -14.86 4.14 3.10
C PHE A 320 -15.74 2.90 3.26
N ARG A 321 -15.26 1.89 4.01
CA ARG A 321 -16.04 0.67 4.26
C ARG A 321 -17.25 0.90 5.15
N ALA A 322 -17.20 1.86 6.07
CA ALA A 322 -18.38 2.26 6.83
C ALA A 322 -19.43 2.98 5.96
N ALA A 323 -18.98 3.81 5.02
CA ALA A 323 -19.86 4.46 4.04
C ALA A 323 -20.49 3.46 3.04
N GLU A 324 -19.78 2.39 2.69
CA GLU A 324 -20.26 1.31 1.82
C GLU A 324 -21.29 0.39 2.49
N LEU A 325 -21.41 0.40 3.82
CA LEU A 325 -22.24 -0.54 4.58
C LEU A 325 -23.68 -0.69 4.04
N PRO A 326 -24.43 0.38 3.65
CA PRO A 326 -25.78 0.23 3.09
C PRO A 326 -25.81 -0.63 1.83
N GLN A 327 -24.85 -0.46 0.91
CA GLN A 327 -24.74 -1.25 -0.31
C GLN A 327 -24.35 -2.70 0.00
N ALA A 328 -23.46 -2.92 0.97
CA ALA A 328 -23.07 -4.25 1.42
C ALA A 328 -24.24 -5.01 2.06
N ILE A 329 -25.11 -4.33 2.81
CA ILE A 329 -26.36 -4.91 3.33
C ILE A 329 -27.31 -5.27 2.17
N HIS A 330 -27.47 -4.39 1.20
CA HIS A 330 -28.28 -4.66 0.02
C HIS A 330 -27.78 -5.89 -0.75
N ARG A 331 -26.47 -6.04 -0.93
CA ARG A 331 -25.86 -7.23 -1.57
C ARG A 331 -26.15 -8.52 -0.80
N ALA A 332 -26.07 -8.49 0.52
CA ALA A 332 -26.31 -9.68 1.34
C ALA A 332 -27.76 -10.18 1.26
N THR A 333 -28.70 -9.26 1.15
CA THR A 333 -30.15 -9.56 1.26
C THR A 333 -30.89 -9.56 -0.07
N GLY A 334 -30.23 -9.19 -1.17
CA GLY A 334 -30.89 -9.00 -2.46
C GLY A 334 -31.98 -7.92 -2.46
N GLY A 335 -31.95 -7.02 -1.47
CA GLY A 335 -32.96 -5.98 -1.28
C GLY A 335 -34.22 -6.45 -0.57
N VAL A 336 -34.32 -7.73 -0.19
CA VAL A 336 -35.50 -8.30 0.50
C VAL A 336 -35.15 -8.52 1.98
N GLY A 337 -35.75 -7.69 2.83
CA GLY A 337 -35.60 -7.75 4.28
C GLY A 337 -34.34 -7.11 4.82
N GLN A 338 -34.45 -6.34 5.90
CA GLN A 338 -33.29 -5.73 6.58
C GLN A 338 -32.91 -6.60 7.77
N THR A 339 -32.13 -7.64 7.51
CA THR A 339 -31.62 -8.52 8.57
C THR A 339 -30.32 -8.00 9.18
N GLY A 340 -29.73 -6.94 8.59
CA GLY A 340 -28.55 -6.27 9.10
C GLY A 340 -27.23 -7.03 8.90
N GLU A 341 -27.22 -7.96 7.95
CA GLU A 341 -26.02 -8.65 7.45
C GLU A 341 -25.40 -7.86 6.30
N ALA A 342 -24.10 -7.88 6.14
CA ALA A 342 -23.42 -7.22 5.04
C ALA A 342 -22.54 -8.20 4.26
N ARG A 343 -22.54 -8.06 2.93
CA ARG A 343 -21.59 -8.70 2.03
C ARG A 343 -20.89 -7.65 1.19
N TYR A 344 -19.62 -7.41 1.49
CA TYR A 344 -18.78 -6.51 0.75
C TYR A 344 -18.21 -7.21 -0.49
N PRO A 345 -17.92 -6.47 -1.61
CA PRO A 345 -17.24 -7.03 -2.76
C PRO A 345 -15.77 -7.30 -2.46
N TRP A 346 -15.16 -8.19 -3.24
CA TRP A 346 -13.72 -8.42 -3.21
C TRP A 346 -12.96 -7.19 -3.69
N GLU A 347 -13.34 -6.66 -4.85
CA GLU A 347 -12.80 -5.42 -5.43
C GLU A 347 -13.91 -4.39 -5.59
N THR A 348 -13.61 -3.14 -5.29
CA THR A 348 -14.55 -2.03 -5.47
C THR A 348 -13.85 -0.78 -6.00
N THR A 349 -14.63 0.10 -6.59
CA THR A 349 -14.22 1.44 -6.98
C THR A 349 -14.63 2.46 -5.91
N GLU A 350 -14.23 3.72 -6.08
CA GLU A 350 -14.61 4.85 -5.21
C GLU A 350 -16.12 5.12 -5.12
N THR A 351 -16.92 4.51 -5.99
CA THR A 351 -18.39 4.61 -6.01
C THR A 351 -19.09 3.37 -5.43
N PHE A 352 -18.36 2.51 -4.73
CA PHE A 352 -18.86 1.26 -4.11
C PHE A 352 -19.39 0.22 -5.12
N GLU A 353 -19.00 0.35 -6.38
CA GLU A 353 -19.41 -0.61 -7.41
C GLU A 353 -18.52 -1.84 -7.37
N GLU A 354 -19.15 -3.02 -7.54
CA GLU A 354 -18.45 -4.27 -7.72
C GLU A 354 -17.52 -4.19 -8.93
N ALA A 355 -16.24 -4.41 -8.73
CA ALA A 355 -15.21 -4.39 -9.76
C ALA A 355 -14.48 -5.73 -9.90
N SER A 356 -14.89 -6.74 -9.12
CA SER A 356 -14.29 -8.07 -9.16
C SER A 356 -14.52 -8.73 -10.53
N PRO A 357 -13.53 -9.45 -11.07
CA PRO A 357 -13.73 -10.28 -12.24
C PRO A 357 -14.81 -11.35 -11.96
N PRO A 358 -15.58 -11.77 -12.98
CA PRO A 358 -16.53 -12.85 -12.80
C PRO A 358 -15.81 -14.19 -12.52
N GLY A 359 -16.49 -15.07 -11.76
CA GLY A 359 -15.98 -16.40 -11.44
C GLY A 359 -15.75 -16.62 -9.95
N HIS A 360 -14.74 -17.36 -9.58
CA HIS A 360 -14.45 -17.76 -8.20
C HIS A 360 -14.16 -16.57 -7.23
N TRP A 361 -13.85 -15.40 -7.76
CA TRP A 361 -13.68 -14.18 -6.99
C TRP A 361 -14.91 -13.79 -6.16
N TYR A 362 -16.10 -14.18 -6.61
CA TYR A 362 -17.35 -13.98 -5.84
C TYR A 362 -17.53 -14.96 -4.68
N GLU A 363 -16.72 -16.02 -4.60
CA GLU A 363 -16.76 -16.99 -3.50
C GLU A 363 -15.87 -16.59 -2.31
N HIS A 364 -15.01 -15.59 -2.48
CA HIS A 364 -14.23 -15.05 -1.38
C HIS A 364 -15.15 -14.42 -0.33
N VAL A 365 -14.89 -14.73 0.94
CA VAL A 365 -15.62 -14.15 2.07
C VAL A 365 -14.69 -13.70 3.20
N PHE A 366 -13.46 -14.20 3.26
CA PHE A 366 -12.51 -13.84 4.32
C PHE A 366 -12.14 -12.35 4.33
N HIS A 367 -12.17 -11.67 3.19
CA HIS A 367 -11.92 -10.23 3.09
C HIS A 367 -12.91 -9.38 3.92
N MET A 368 -14.11 -9.88 4.19
CA MET A 368 -15.05 -9.19 5.08
C MET A 368 -14.57 -9.17 6.53
N ALA A 369 -13.78 -10.20 6.92
CA ALA A 369 -13.09 -10.16 8.21
C ALA A 369 -12.02 -9.06 8.22
N ASN A 370 -11.26 -8.90 7.14
CA ASN A 370 -10.26 -7.84 7.03
C ASN A 370 -10.91 -6.45 7.17
N ILE A 371 -12.10 -6.23 6.60
CA ILE A 371 -12.90 -5.00 6.80
C ILE A 371 -13.29 -4.83 8.26
N ALA A 372 -13.88 -5.85 8.88
CA ALA A 372 -14.32 -5.79 10.27
C ALA A 372 -13.14 -5.57 11.23
N LEU A 373 -12.03 -6.27 11.01
CA LEU A 373 -10.82 -6.15 11.81
C LEU A 373 -10.09 -4.83 11.56
N GLY A 374 -10.13 -4.28 10.35
CA GLY A 374 -9.64 -2.93 10.07
C GLY A 374 -10.33 -1.88 10.93
N GLN A 375 -11.66 -1.98 11.10
CA GLN A 375 -12.41 -1.14 12.02
C GLN A 375 -11.96 -1.29 13.46
N ALA A 376 -11.74 -2.54 13.90
CA ALA A 376 -11.25 -2.83 15.24
C ALA A 376 -9.83 -2.27 15.46
N ARG A 377 -8.95 -2.41 14.47
CA ARG A 377 -7.56 -1.91 14.54
C ARG A 377 -7.51 -0.39 14.68
N VAL A 378 -8.32 0.34 13.89
CA VAL A 378 -8.41 1.80 14.05
C VAL A 378 -8.81 2.16 15.48
N PHE A 379 -9.83 1.51 16.05
CA PHE A 379 -10.21 1.74 17.44
C PHE A 379 -9.09 1.38 18.43
N GLU A 380 -8.41 0.25 18.24
CA GLU A 380 -7.31 -0.16 19.11
C GLU A 380 -6.19 0.89 19.20
N TYR A 381 -5.87 1.56 18.08
CA TYR A 381 -4.80 2.56 18.01
C TYR A 381 -5.25 3.99 18.35
N THR A 382 -6.53 4.33 18.12
CA THR A 382 -7.04 5.70 18.37
C THR A 382 -7.76 5.85 19.71
N ALA A 383 -8.30 4.76 20.26
CA ALA A 383 -9.18 4.73 21.43
C ALA A 383 -10.45 5.60 21.26
N ASP A 384 -10.87 5.90 20.01
CA ASP A 384 -12.04 6.71 19.70
C ASP A 384 -13.33 5.91 19.88
N ALA A 385 -13.94 6.03 21.07
CA ALA A 385 -15.18 5.32 21.42
C ALA A 385 -16.41 5.82 20.61
N ASP A 386 -16.40 7.09 20.19
CA ASP A 386 -17.47 7.65 19.39
C ASP A 386 -17.44 7.10 17.96
N ARG A 387 -16.24 6.98 17.38
CA ARG A 387 -16.04 6.29 16.12
C ARG A 387 -16.42 4.81 16.22
N LEU A 388 -16.01 4.13 17.30
CA LEU A 388 -16.39 2.74 17.53
C LEU A 388 -17.93 2.58 17.47
N ARG A 389 -18.67 3.44 18.15
CA ARG A 389 -20.14 3.37 18.21
C ARG A 389 -20.79 3.68 16.87
N ARG A 390 -20.35 4.75 16.19
CA ARG A 390 -21.07 5.29 15.03
C ARG A 390 -20.70 4.62 13.71
N ALA A 391 -19.48 4.17 13.54
CA ALA A 391 -18.93 3.67 12.28
C ALA A 391 -18.44 2.22 12.39
N ALA A 392 -17.54 1.92 13.32
CA ALA A 392 -16.84 0.65 13.37
C ALA A 392 -17.75 -0.53 13.77
N TYR A 393 -18.46 -0.40 14.88
CA TYR A 393 -19.31 -1.49 15.37
C TYR A 393 -20.45 -1.88 14.41
N PRO A 394 -21.17 -0.97 13.75
CA PRO A 394 -22.15 -1.34 12.73
C PRO A 394 -21.58 -2.24 11.62
N VAL A 395 -20.37 -1.96 11.13
CA VAL A 395 -19.68 -2.78 10.13
C VAL A 395 -19.31 -4.15 10.71
N MET A 396 -18.65 -4.19 11.86
CA MET A 396 -18.22 -5.43 12.53
C MET A 396 -19.42 -6.34 12.80
N ARG A 397 -20.52 -5.79 13.33
CA ARG A 397 -21.77 -6.50 13.60
C ARG A 397 -22.37 -7.10 12.32
N ALA A 398 -22.42 -6.32 11.25
CA ALA A 398 -23.02 -6.76 10.00
C ALA A 398 -22.20 -7.88 9.33
N CYS A 399 -20.88 -7.83 9.37
CA CYS A 399 -20.00 -8.92 8.93
C CYS A 399 -20.17 -10.17 9.80
N ALA A 400 -20.21 -10.02 11.13
CA ALA A 400 -20.41 -11.14 12.05
C ALA A 400 -21.75 -11.85 11.79
N ARG A 401 -22.83 -11.09 11.61
CA ARG A 401 -24.17 -11.63 11.27
C ARG A 401 -24.17 -12.37 9.93
N PHE A 402 -23.47 -11.86 8.91
CA PHE A 402 -23.32 -12.57 7.63
C PHE A 402 -22.64 -13.92 7.82
N PHE A 403 -21.53 -13.99 8.53
CA PHE A 403 -20.83 -15.24 8.77
C PHE A 403 -21.71 -16.23 9.54
N VAL A 404 -22.39 -15.79 10.61
CA VAL A 404 -23.27 -16.66 11.39
C VAL A 404 -24.39 -17.25 10.54
N ARG A 405 -24.97 -16.46 9.67
CA ARG A 405 -26.15 -16.88 8.90
C ARG A 405 -25.80 -17.69 7.65
N HIS A 406 -24.71 -17.37 6.97
CA HIS A 406 -24.45 -17.90 5.63
C HIS A 406 -23.26 -18.83 5.55
N MET A 407 -22.31 -18.74 6.51
CA MET A 407 -21.05 -19.45 6.39
C MET A 407 -20.82 -20.51 7.45
N ILE A 408 -21.48 -20.44 8.61
CA ILE A 408 -21.27 -21.38 9.70
C ILE A 408 -22.31 -22.50 9.63
N TYR A 409 -21.84 -23.74 9.65
CA TYR A 409 -22.65 -24.95 9.55
C TYR A 409 -22.28 -25.95 10.65
N GLU A 410 -23.27 -26.74 11.07
CA GLU A 410 -23.04 -27.91 11.91
C GLU A 410 -23.05 -29.16 11.03
N THR A 411 -22.01 -29.96 11.16
CA THR A 411 -21.91 -31.26 10.46
C THR A 411 -22.72 -32.33 11.20
N PRO A 412 -23.10 -33.45 10.53
CA PRO A 412 -23.84 -34.53 11.17
C PRO A 412 -23.12 -35.16 12.38
N ASP A 413 -21.80 -35.07 12.46
CA ASP A 413 -20.96 -35.51 13.59
C ASP A 413 -20.79 -34.41 14.68
N GLY A 414 -21.53 -33.30 14.58
CA GLY A 414 -21.61 -32.26 15.61
C GLY A 414 -20.46 -31.24 15.59
N ARG A 415 -19.62 -31.22 14.54
CA ARG A 415 -18.59 -30.18 14.39
C ARG A 415 -19.18 -28.91 13.78
N THR A 416 -18.69 -27.77 14.26
CA THR A 416 -19.01 -26.46 13.66
C THR A 416 -17.90 -26.10 12.69
N ILE A 417 -18.25 -25.86 11.42
CA ILE A 417 -17.30 -25.61 10.32
C ILE A 417 -17.76 -24.43 9.45
N ILE A 418 -16.86 -23.95 8.59
CA ILE A 418 -17.15 -22.97 7.53
C ILE A 418 -17.61 -23.71 6.26
N GLY A 419 -18.64 -23.19 5.60
CA GLY A 419 -19.17 -23.65 4.33
C GLY A 419 -18.20 -23.47 3.16
N ALA A 420 -18.67 -23.84 1.97
CA ALA A 420 -17.87 -23.75 0.76
C ALA A 420 -17.55 -22.29 0.39
N CYS A 421 -16.27 -22.02 0.11
CA CYS A 421 -15.77 -20.72 -0.34
C CYS A 421 -14.45 -20.91 -1.10
N THR A 422 -13.89 -19.83 -1.62
CA THR A 422 -12.50 -19.78 -2.09
C THR A 422 -11.65 -19.15 -0.98
N ASP A 423 -10.50 -19.76 -0.68
CA ASP A 423 -9.57 -19.30 0.34
C ASP A 423 -8.26 -18.84 -0.26
N LEU A 424 -7.63 -17.82 0.30
CA LEU A 424 -6.38 -17.22 -0.14
C LEU A 424 -6.26 -17.16 -1.68
N GLU A 425 -7.28 -16.56 -2.33
CA GLU A 425 -7.42 -16.31 -3.76
C GLU A 425 -7.39 -17.55 -4.68
N ARG A 426 -6.66 -18.59 -4.31
CA ARG A 426 -6.35 -19.75 -5.20
C ARG A 426 -6.65 -21.11 -4.60
N LEU A 427 -7.03 -21.14 -3.35
CA LEU A 427 -7.46 -22.36 -2.71
C LEU A 427 -8.97 -22.49 -2.89
N GLY A 428 -9.36 -23.09 -3.96
CA GLY A 428 -10.75 -23.23 -4.39
C GLY A 428 -10.85 -23.52 -5.89
N PRO A 429 -12.02 -23.43 -6.49
CA PRO A 429 -13.28 -23.00 -5.87
C PRO A 429 -13.89 -24.02 -4.90
N SER A 430 -14.78 -23.53 -4.06
CA SER A 430 -15.69 -24.34 -3.22
C SER A 430 -15.01 -25.29 -2.23
N VAL A 431 -13.89 -24.87 -1.61
CA VAL A 431 -13.31 -25.63 -0.49
C VAL A 431 -14.13 -25.42 0.79
N ARG A 432 -14.29 -26.49 1.58
CA ARG A 432 -15.01 -26.45 2.86
C ARG A 432 -14.05 -26.42 4.03
N ASN A 433 -14.42 -25.67 5.06
CA ASN A 433 -13.65 -25.53 6.28
C ASN A 433 -12.18 -25.17 6.01
N PRO A 434 -11.86 -24.16 5.17
CA PRO A 434 -10.48 -23.74 4.96
C PRO A 434 -9.95 -23.03 6.21
N PHE A 435 -8.66 -23.18 6.46
CA PHE A 435 -8.01 -22.70 7.69
C PHE A 435 -8.08 -21.17 7.82
N MET A 436 -7.66 -20.47 6.77
CA MET A 436 -7.58 -19.00 6.79
C MET A 436 -8.96 -18.35 6.98
N THR A 437 -9.96 -18.73 6.17
CA THR A 437 -11.32 -18.20 6.32
C THR A 437 -11.92 -18.56 7.67
N THR A 438 -11.64 -19.76 8.21
CA THR A 438 -12.11 -20.13 9.54
C THR A 438 -11.48 -19.25 10.62
N CYS A 439 -10.18 -18.97 10.56
CA CYS A 439 -9.50 -18.04 11.46
C CYS A 439 -10.06 -16.61 11.33
N ALA A 440 -10.33 -16.17 10.10
CA ALA A 440 -10.93 -14.87 9.80
C ALA A 440 -12.30 -14.70 10.49
N VAL A 441 -13.15 -15.70 10.38
CA VAL A 441 -14.48 -15.70 11.02
C VAL A 441 -14.35 -15.72 12.54
N ILE A 442 -13.49 -16.55 13.11
CA ILE A 442 -13.25 -16.63 14.55
C ILE A 442 -12.89 -15.25 15.13
N ASP A 443 -11.91 -14.57 14.50
CA ASP A 443 -11.45 -13.28 15.02
C ASP A 443 -12.49 -12.16 14.80
N THR A 444 -13.23 -12.19 13.68
CA THR A 444 -14.35 -11.27 13.46
C THR A 444 -15.42 -11.39 14.55
N LEU A 445 -15.82 -12.62 14.89
CA LEU A 445 -16.82 -12.87 15.93
C LEU A 445 -16.33 -12.37 17.30
N ARG A 446 -15.09 -12.65 17.67
CA ARG A 446 -14.47 -12.16 18.90
C ARG A 446 -14.35 -10.64 18.92
N ALA A 447 -13.94 -10.02 17.82
CA ALA A 447 -13.84 -8.56 17.72
C ALA A 447 -15.20 -7.87 17.86
N ALA A 448 -16.24 -8.39 17.19
CA ALA A 448 -17.60 -7.89 17.30
C ALA A 448 -18.14 -8.06 18.73
N ALA A 449 -17.91 -9.20 19.39
CA ALA A 449 -18.30 -9.43 20.76
C ALA A 449 -17.61 -8.49 21.75
N ARG A 450 -16.28 -8.27 21.59
CA ARG A 450 -15.54 -7.29 22.40
C ARG A 450 -16.10 -5.87 22.24
N ALA A 451 -16.38 -5.46 20.98
CA ALA A 451 -16.94 -4.14 20.70
C ALA A 451 -18.35 -3.98 21.30
N ALA A 452 -19.21 -5.00 21.20
CA ALA A 452 -20.52 -5.03 21.83
C ALA A 452 -20.44 -4.86 23.36
N ALA A 453 -19.51 -5.57 24.01
CA ALA A 453 -19.29 -5.47 25.45
C ALA A 453 -18.81 -4.08 25.86
N LEU A 454 -17.87 -3.47 25.12
CA LEU A 454 -17.39 -2.11 25.36
C LEU A 454 -18.52 -1.07 25.23
N LEU A 455 -19.41 -1.26 24.25
CA LEU A 455 -20.55 -0.38 24.00
C LEU A 455 -21.78 -0.70 24.87
N GLN A 456 -21.75 -1.79 25.63
CA GLN A 456 -22.84 -2.31 26.44
C GLN A 456 -24.14 -2.54 25.61
N THR A 457 -23.99 -3.13 24.43
CA THR A 457 -25.09 -3.42 23.49
C THR A 457 -25.03 -4.87 23.00
N ASP A 458 -26.12 -5.35 22.41
CA ASP A 458 -26.24 -6.66 21.73
C ASP A 458 -25.68 -7.86 22.53
N GLY A 459 -25.82 -7.86 23.87
CA GLY A 459 -25.17 -8.85 24.75
C GLY A 459 -25.53 -10.30 24.43
N SER A 460 -26.71 -10.59 23.96
CA SER A 460 -27.15 -11.94 23.56
C SER A 460 -26.46 -12.40 22.28
N GLU A 461 -26.30 -11.53 21.28
CA GLU A 461 -25.53 -11.84 20.07
C GLU A 461 -24.04 -11.99 20.39
N ALA A 462 -23.49 -11.11 21.22
CA ALA A 462 -22.10 -11.19 21.67
C ALA A 462 -21.77 -12.54 22.31
N ALA A 463 -22.63 -13.04 23.21
CA ALA A 463 -22.48 -14.35 23.80
C ALA A 463 -22.56 -15.51 22.78
N GLN A 464 -23.44 -15.39 21.79
CA GLN A 464 -23.52 -16.34 20.69
C GLN A 464 -22.26 -16.33 19.84
N TRP A 465 -21.71 -15.14 19.50
CA TRP A 465 -20.50 -15.01 18.72
C TRP A 465 -19.27 -15.64 19.43
N GLU A 466 -19.12 -15.41 20.74
CA GLU A 466 -18.05 -16.05 21.52
C GLU A 466 -18.17 -17.56 21.53
N ALA A 467 -19.39 -18.09 21.73
CA ALA A 467 -19.63 -19.53 21.72
C ALA A 467 -19.33 -20.16 20.35
N LEU A 468 -19.71 -19.48 19.24
CA LEU A 468 -19.40 -19.91 17.88
C LEU A 468 -17.91 -19.86 17.60
N ALA A 469 -17.23 -18.79 17.97
CA ALA A 469 -15.77 -18.67 17.83
C ALA A 469 -15.02 -19.79 18.54
N HIS A 470 -15.46 -20.16 19.73
CA HIS A 470 -14.90 -21.29 20.47
C HIS A 470 -15.10 -22.62 19.73
N ARG A 471 -16.32 -22.90 19.25
CA ARG A 471 -16.62 -24.14 18.49
C ARG A 471 -15.86 -24.21 17.17
N LEU A 472 -15.76 -23.09 16.42
CA LEU A 472 -14.96 -23.02 15.19
C LEU A 472 -13.48 -23.26 15.45
N THR A 473 -12.94 -22.77 16.57
CA THR A 473 -11.54 -23.03 16.95
C THR A 473 -11.29 -24.53 17.15
N ALA A 474 -12.24 -25.25 17.77
CA ALA A 474 -12.17 -26.70 17.89
C ALA A 474 -12.37 -27.44 16.57
N GLY A 475 -13.09 -26.82 15.61
CA GLY A 475 -13.37 -27.34 14.27
C GLY A 475 -12.32 -27.04 13.21
N LEU A 476 -11.22 -26.35 13.53
CA LEU A 476 -10.15 -26.06 12.58
C LEU A 476 -9.64 -27.35 11.91
N PRO A 477 -9.29 -27.31 10.60
CA PRO A 477 -8.91 -28.50 9.86
C PRO A 477 -7.55 -29.04 10.31
N VAL A 478 -7.52 -30.28 10.77
CA VAL A 478 -6.32 -30.98 11.24
C VAL A 478 -6.19 -32.32 10.54
N GLU A 479 -5.00 -32.62 10.05
CA GLU A 479 -4.64 -33.92 9.50
C GLU A 479 -3.23 -34.31 9.98
N ASN A 480 -3.02 -35.58 10.34
CA ASN A 480 -1.75 -36.09 10.86
C ASN A 480 -1.15 -35.28 12.02
N GLY A 481 -2.01 -34.63 12.83
CA GLY A 481 -1.61 -33.85 13.99
C GLY A 481 -1.09 -32.45 13.66
N GLU A 482 -1.24 -31.95 12.45
CA GLU A 482 -0.95 -30.57 12.03
C GLU A 482 -2.18 -29.89 11.44
N TYR A 483 -2.22 -28.54 11.46
CA TYR A 483 -3.22 -27.80 10.73
C TYR A 483 -2.92 -27.84 9.23
N ILE A 484 -3.97 -28.01 8.43
CA ILE A 484 -3.90 -28.04 6.96
C ILE A 484 -4.67 -26.86 6.37
N ALA A 485 -4.32 -26.47 5.14
CA ALA A 485 -4.99 -25.35 4.47
C ALA A 485 -6.50 -25.58 4.29
N ALA A 486 -6.89 -26.79 3.86
CA ALA A 486 -8.28 -27.24 3.83
C ALA A 486 -8.34 -28.77 3.71
N PRO A 487 -9.44 -29.42 4.15
CA PRO A 487 -9.65 -30.85 3.94
C PRO A 487 -9.60 -31.24 2.46
N GLY A 488 -8.81 -32.25 2.13
CA GLY A 488 -8.63 -32.72 0.76
C GLY A 488 -7.68 -31.89 -0.11
N VAL A 489 -7.01 -30.90 0.45
CA VAL A 489 -5.97 -30.10 -0.21
C VAL A 489 -4.60 -30.56 0.27
N PRO A 490 -3.83 -31.29 -0.55
CA PRO A 490 -2.55 -31.86 -0.11
C PRO A 490 -1.42 -30.84 -0.04
N GLN A 491 -1.57 -29.67 -0.68
CA GLN A 491 -0.52 -28.65 -0.74
C GLN A 491 -0.41 -27.89 0.58
N ARG A 492 0.80 -27.73 1.06
CA ARG A 492 1.09 -26.80 2.14
C ARG A 492 0.90 -25.35 1.65
N SER A 493 0.38 -24.49 2.51
CA SER A 493 0.01 -23.14 2.14
C SER A 493 0.44 -22.13 3.22
N ILE A 494 0.85 -20.95 2.78
CA ILE A 494 1.05 -19.76 3.63
C ILE A 494 -0.20 -19.43 4.46
N ALA A 495 -1.38 -19.88 4.04
CA ALA A 495 -2.65 -19.66 4.75
C ALA A 495 -2.59 -20.04 6.24
N VAL A 496 -1.75 -21.01 6.64
CA VAL A 496 -1.61 -21.42 8.05
C VAL A 496 -1.03 -20.31 8.94
N PHE A 497 -0.26 -19.37 8.37
CA PHE A 497 0.26 -18.22 9.09
C PHE A 497 -0.84 -17.22 9.47
N SER A 498 -1.95 -17.23 8.75
CA SER A 498 -3.07 -16.31 8.96
C SER A 498 -3.67 -16.42 10.37
N GLY A 499 -3.55 -17.56 10.99
CA GLY A 499 -4.00 -17.77 12.38
C GLY A 499 -3.24 -16.93 13.42
N CYS A 500 -2.05 -16.43 13.08
CA CYS A 500 -1.29 -15.51 13.92
C CYS A 500 -1.40 -14.05 13.42
N TYR A 501 -1.36 -13.85 12.12
CA TYR A 501 -1.50 -12.56 11.45
C TYR A 501 -2.12 -12.77 10.06
N PRO A 502 -3.17 -12.03 9.68
CA PRO A 502 -3.78 -10.92 10.40
C PRO A 502 -4.75 -11.33 11.52
N TYR A 503 -5.16 -12.60 11.61
CA TYR A 503 -6.19 -13.06 12.52
C TYR A 503 -5.56 -13.57 13.84
N GLU A 504 -5.86 -12.91 14.95
CA GLU A 504 -5.22 -13.21 16.26
C GLU A 504 -5.85 -14.44 16.96
N VAL A 505 -6.02 -15.57 16.23
CA VAL A 505 -6.54 -16.82 16.80
C VAL A 505 -5.49 -17.48 17.68
N PHE A 506 -4.24 -17.47 17.24
CA PHE A 506 -3.10 -18.04 17.97
C PHE A 506 -2.14 -16.94 18.42
N ARG A 507 -2.15 -16.64 19.71
CA ARG A 507 -1.25 -15.65 20.32
C ARG A 507 0.01 -16.29 20.94
N ARG A 508 0.11 -17.61 20.90
CA ARG A 508 1.23 -18.43 21.39
C ARG A 508 1.43 -19.60 20.46
N ALA A 509 2.61 -20.20 20.51
CA ALA A 509 2.92 -21.40 19.76
C ALA A 509 1.98 -22.55 20.13
N ASP A 510 1.18 -23.02 19.17
CA ASP A 510 0.40 -24.25 19.24
C ASP A 510 1.19 -25.35 18.53
N PRO A 511 1.36 -26.55 19.10
CA PRO A 511 2.20 -27.60 18.48
C PRO A 511 1.72 -28.04 17.09
N ARG A 512 0.41 -27.98 16.81
CA ARG A 512 -0.16 -28.33 15.47
C ARG A 512 0.13 -27.23 14.47
N LEU A 513 0.03 -25.97 14.91
CA LEU A 513 0.36 -24.82 14.08
C LEU A 513 1.86 -24.80 13.76
N MET A 514 2.70 -25.06 14.74
CA MET A 514 4.15 -25.08 14.53
C MET A 514 4.57 -26.18 13.55
N ARG A 515 3.97 -27.38 13.61
CA ARG A 515 4.25 -28.42 12.61
C ARG A 515 3.83 -27.99 11.20
N ALA A 516 2.67 -27.35 11.06
CA ALA A 516 2.20 -26.85 9.76
C ALA A 516 3.14 -25.76 9.21
N ILE A 517 3.58 -24.81 10.06
CA ILE A 517 4.53 -23.75 9.71
C ILE A 517 5.89 -24.33 9.34
N ASP A 518 6.42 -25.25 10.16
CA ASP A 518 7.72 -25.86 9.92
C ASP A 518 7.71 -26.64 8.60
N GLY A 519 6.67 -27.45 8.37
CA GLY A 519 6.53 -28.17 7.11
C GLY A 519 6.33 -27.27 5.89
N TYR A 520 5.71 -26.09 6.06
CA TYR A 520 5.67 -25.08 4.99
C TYR A 520 7.06 -24.52 4.69
N CYS A 521 7.83 -24.15 5.72
CA CYS A 521 9.17 -23.60 5.58
C CYS A 521 10.21 -24.60 5.05
N GLU A 522 9.94 -25.91 5.16
CA GLU A 522 10.76 -26.98 4.57
C GLU A 522 10.42 -27.29 3.09
N ASN A 523 9.45 -26.58 2.53
CA ASN A 523 9.01 -26.79 1.16
C ASN A 523 10.11 -26.36 0.16
N GLU A 524 10.42 -27.23 -0.81
CA GLU A 524 11.40 -26.99 -1.86
C GLU A 524 11.06 -25.81 -2.80
N HIS A 525 9.81 -25.31 -2.77
CA HIS A 525 9.36 -24.15 -3.53
C HIS A 525 9.66 -22.83 -2.84
N LEU A 526 10.29 -22.84 -1.64
CA LEU A 526 10.73 -21.63 -0.97
C LEU A 526 12.09 -21.18 -1.50
N PHE A 527 12.17 -19.91 -1.84
CA PHE A 527 13.43 -19.24 -2.14
C PHE A 527 13.77 -18.27 -0.99
N GLY A 528 14.70 -18.67 -0.11
CA GLY A 528 14.78 -18.07 1.21
C GLY A 528 13.46 -18.35 1.95
N ASN A 529 12.81 -17.32 2.47
CA ASN A 529 11.44 -17.41 2.99
C ASN A 529 10.40 -16.77 2.05
N MET A 530 10.68 -16.75 0.76
CA MET A 530 9.78 -16.23 -0.26
C MET A 530 9.14 -17.38 -1.03
N TYR A 531 7.83 -17.39 -1.06
CA TYR A 531 7.07 -18.46 -1.71
C TYR A 531 6.90 -18.21 -3.20
N ALA A 532 7.21 -19.23 -4.00
CA ALA A 532 6.93 -19.23 -5.43
C ALA A 532 5.44 -19.46 -5.67
N MET A 533 4.75 -18.44 -6.19
CA MET A 533 3.32 -18.49 -6.53
C MET A 533 3.02 -19.12 -7.91
N GLY A 534 3.94 -19.88 -8.48
CA GLY A 534 3.81 -20.40 -9.84
C GLY A 534 3.98 -19.36 -10.95
N HIS A 535 4.15 -18.08 -10.57
CA HIS A 535 4.40 -16.93 -11.46
C HIS A 535 5.66 -16.18 -11.07
N GLY A 536 6.33 -16.59 -9.98
CA GLY A 536 7.49 -15.94 -9.40
C GLY A 536 7.45 -15.86 -7.88
N ILE A 537 8.47 -15.25 -7.30
CA ILE A 537 8.69 -15.17 -5.85
C ILE A 537 7.95 -13.97 -5.28
N SER A 538 7.15 -14.18 -4.23
CA SER A 538 6.36 -13.14 -3.58
C SER A 538 7.02 -12.65 -2.28
N PRO A 539 7.72 -11.49 -2.29
CA PRO A 539 8.43 -10.98 -1.11
C PRO A 539 7.49 -10.63 0.06
N TRP A 540 6.24 -10.31 -0.20
CA TRP A 540 5.27 -9.99 0.85
C TRP A 540 4.94 -11.18 1.76
N TYR A 541 5.09 -12.42 1.28
CA TYR A 541 4.95 -13.61 2.11
C TYR A 541 6.06 -13.70 3.16
N ALA A 542 7.31 -13.36 2.81
CA ALA A 542 8.39 -13.31 3.78
C ALA A 542 8.12 -12.27 4.89
N ALA A 543 7.55 -11.11 4.53
CA ALA A 543 7.14 -10.11 5.52
C ALA A 543 6.00 -10.63 6.41
N TRP A 544 5.04 -11.39 5.87
CA TRP A 544 3.95 -12.03 6.63
C TRP A 544 4.50 -13.04 7.64
N GLU A 545 5.43 -13.89 7.21
CA GLU A 545 6.14 -14.81 8.09
C GLU A 545 6.87 -14.06 9.21
N ALA A 546 7.55 -12.95 8.89
CA ALA A 546 8.28 -12.16 9.88
C ALA A 546 7.38 -11.66 11.02
N VAL A 547 6.18 -11.14 10.71
CA VAL A 547 5.18 -10.76 11.72
C VAL A 547 4.83 -11.96 12.60
N THR A 548 4.52 -13.09 11.97
CA THR A 548 4.13 -14.33 12.68
C THR A 548 5.24 -14.79 13.60
N PHE A 549 6.47 -14.88 13.12
CA PHE A 549 7.61 -15.32 13.93
C PHE A 549 7.93 -14.35 15.07
N ALA A 550 7.82 -13.03 14.84
CA ALA A 550 8.00 -12.04 15.90
C ALA A 550 6.93 -12.20 17.00
N ARG A 551 5.66 -12.42 16.63
CA ARG A 551 4.56 -12.67 17.59
C ARG A 551 4.77 -13.95 18.40
N LEU A 552 5.28 -15.00 17.76
CA LEU A 552 5.59 -16.28 18.40
C LEU A 552 6.94 -16.28 19.16
N GLY A 553 7.69 -15.17 19.14
CA GLY A 553 8.97 -15.05 19.84
C GLY A 553 10.15 -15.77 19.16
N GLN A 554 10.01 -16.14 17.88
CA GLN A 554 11.04 -16.83 17.11
C GLN A 554 11.99 -15.84 16.41
N ARG A 555 12.83 -15.17 17.19
CA ARG A 555 13.71 -14.06 16.76
C ARG A 555 14.51 -14.34 15.51
N ALA A 556 15.22 -15.46 15.47
CA ALA A 556 16.10 -15.80 14.35
C ALA A 556 15.31 -15.95 13.04
N ARG A 557 14.14 -16.59 13.10
CA ARG A 557 13.26 -16.76 11.93
C ARG A 557 12.66 -15.42 11.49
N ALA A 558 12.17 -14.61 12.43
CA ALA A 558 11.64 -13.28 12.12
C ALA A 558 12.70 -12.40 11.43
N TRP A 559 13.91 -12.37 11.98
CA TRP A 559 15.04 -11.65 11.44
C TRP A 559 15.42 -12.12 10.03
N HIS A 560 15.47 -13.44 9.84
CA HIS A 560 15.75 -14.04 8.53
C HIS A 560 14.67 -13.67 7.50
N SER A 561 13.38 -13.75 7.87
CA SER A 561 12.27 -13.42 6.98
C SER A 561 12.24 -11.93 6.60
N LEU A 562 12.57 -11.02 7.53
CA LEU A 562 12.73 -9.59 7.22
C LEU A 562 13.83 -9.35 6.17
N HIS A 563 14.97 -10.01 6.32
CA HIS A 563 16.07 -9.91 5.34
C HIS A 563 15.71 -10.55 4.00
N SER A 564 14.97 -11.66 3.99
CA SER A 564 14.47 -12.28 2.76
C SER A 564 13.56 -11.33 1.99
N ALA A 565 12.61 -10.68 2.67
CA ALA A 565 11.75 -9.66 2.05
C ALA A 565 12.56 -8.47 1.50
N ALA A 566 13.53 -7.96 2.28
CA ALA A 566 14.37 -6.83 1.88
C ALA A 566 15.41 -7.17 0.79
N ALA A 567 15.71 -8.44 0.56
CA ALA A 567 16.62 -8.87 -0.51
C ALA A 567 15.97 -8.82 -1.90
N SER A 568 14.63 -8.85 -1.96
CA SER A 568 13.86 -8.92 -3.21
C SER A 568 13.12 -7.61 -3.52
N VAL A 569 13.77 -6.47 -3.32
CA VAL A 569 13.23 -5.15 -3.67
C VAL A 569 13.90 -4.60 -4.92
N GLY A 570 13.27 -3.60 -5.55
CA GLY A 570 13.79 -2.95 -6.74
C GLY A 570 14.88 -1.93 -6.49
N CYS A 571 15.16 -1.12 -7.51
CA CYS A 571 16.28 -0.18 -7.56
C CYS A 571 16.19 0.95 -6.52
N PHE A 572 14.99 1.31 -6.13
CA PHE A 572 14.68 2.38 -5.16
C PHE A 572 14.12 1.81 -3.85
N ASP A 573 14.42 0.54 -3.55
CA ASP A 573 13.91 -0.20 -2.39
C ASP A 573 12.38 -0.41 -2.42
N GLU A 574 11.74 -0.27 -3.58
CA GLU A 574 10.33 -0.58 -3.77
C GLU A 574 10.07 -2.09 -3.67
N ILE A 575 8.97 -2.45 -3.01
CA ILE A 575 8.55 -3.83 -2.88
C ILE A 575 7.56 -4.18 -4.00
N PHE A 576 7.74 -5.35 -4.58
CA PHE A 576 6.88 -5.90 -5.63
C PHE A 576 5.86 -6.90 -5.07
N GLU A 577 4.82 -7.18 -5.81
CA GLU A 577 4.04 -8.39 -5.56
C GLU A 577 4.87 -9.63 -5.87
N ILE A 578 5.51 -9.65 -7.06
CA ILE A 578 6.36 -10.74 -7.54
C ILE A 578 7.65 -10.16 -8.06
N ASN A 579 8.79 -10.64 -7.54
CA ASN A 579 10.10 -10.19 -7.96
C ASN A 579 11.13 -11.32 -7.93
N GLU A 580 11.52 -11.79 -9.12
CA GLU A 580 12.59 -12.76 -9.32
C GLU A 580 13.35 -12.46 -10.62
N PRO A 581 14.52 -13.03 -10.87
CA PRO A 581 15.24 -12.83 -12.12
C PRO A 581 14.37 -13.09 -13.36
N GLY A 582 14.18 -12.07 -14.19
CA GLY A 582 13.35 -12.11 -15.40
C GLY A 582 11.83 -11.97 -15.18
N ILE A 583 11.35 -11.85 -13.95
CA ILE A 583 9.93 -11.65 -13.64
C ILE A 583 9.76 -10.56 -12.58
N HIS A 584 9.37 -9.37 -13.03
CA HIS A 584 9.16 -8.21 -12.16
C HIS A 584 7.74 -7.70 -12.35
N LYS A 585 6.85 -7.98 -11.37
CA LYS A 585 5.43 -7.61 -11.46
C LYS A 585 5.03 -6.74 -10.29
N GLN A 586 4.25 -5.71 -10.60
CA GLN A 586 3.59 -4.85 -9.64
C GLN A 586 4.58 -4.20 -8.66
N PRO A 587 5.50 -3.32 -9.14
CA PRO A 587 6.33 -2.50 -8.27
C PRO A 587 5.45 -1.57 -7.41
N TRP A 588 5.98 -1.10 -6.30
CA TRP A 588 5.25 -0.22 -5.37
C TRP A 588 3.98 -0.86 -4.80
N PHE A 589 4.02 -2.18 -4.60
CA PHE A 589 2.89 -2.97 -4.12
C PHE A 589 2.55 -2.62 -2.66
N MET A 590 1.39 -2.00 -2.47
CA MET A 590 0.98 -1.45 -1.17
C MET A 590 0.81 -2.53 -0.11
N THR A 591 0.25 -3.69 -0.46
CA THR A 591 0.04 -4.82 0.47
C THR A 591 1.35 -5.27 1.09
N ALA A 592 2.37 -5.48 0.26
CA ALA A 592 3.70 -5.87 0.73
C ALA A 592 4.34 -4.77 1.57
N ALA A 593 4.20 -3.51 1.17
CA ALA A 593 4.70 -2.37 1.94
C ALA A 593 4.04 -2.29 3.32
N GLY A 594 2.72 -2.50 3.40
CA GLY A 594 1.97 -2.50 4.65
C GLY A 594 2.40 -3.62 5.60
N ILE A 595 2.49 -4.85 5.08
CA ILE A 595 2.95 -6.00 5.87
C ILE A 595 4.39 -5.79 6.33
N PHE A 596 5.28 -5.26 5.48
CA PHE A 596 6.68 -5.02 5.84
C PHE A 596 6.82 -3.97 6.96
N VAL A 597 6.06 -2.87 6.90
CA VAL A 597 6.03 -1.86 7.98
C VAL A 597 5.54 -2.49 9.27
N THR A 598 4.47 -3.28 9.23
CA THR A 598 3.97 -4.01 10.41
C THR A 598 5.02 -5.01 10.93
N ALA A 599 5.69 -5.76 10.04
CA ALA A 599 6.72 -6.74 10.41
C ALA A 599 7.89 -6.09 11.15
N VAL A 600 8.40 -4.97 10.64
CA VAL A 600 9.46 -4.21 11.28
C VAL A 600 9.03 -3.69 12.64
N THR A 601 7.87 -3.05 12.71
CA THR A 601 7.40 -2.41 13.95
C THR A 601 7.01 -3.43 15.01
N GLU A 602 6.37 -4.55 14.66
CA GLU A 602 6.08 -5.64 15.60
C GLU A 602 7.32 -6.43 16.01
N SER A 603 8.37 -6.43 15.18
CA SER A 603 9.68 -6.95 15.58
C SER A 603 10.35 -6.09 16.66
N LEU A 604 10.05 -4.78 16.68
CA LEU A 604 10.55 -3.83 17.67
C LEU A 604 9.68 -3.77 18.92
N LEU A 605 8.35 -3.69 18.75
CA LEU A 605 7.38 -3.44 19.81
C LEU A 605 6.09 -4.25 19.62
N GLN A 606 5.71 -5.04 20.61
CA GLN A 606 4.36 -5.59 20.74
C GLN A 606 3.79 -5.19 22.10
N THR A 607 2.49 -4.87 22.15
CA THR A 607 1.83 -4.41 23.39
C THR A 607 0.58 -5.21 23.72
N GLU A 608 0.41 -5.52 25.01
CA GLU A 608 -0.80 -6.11 25.57
C GLU A 608 -1.13 -5.37 26.88
N GLY A 609 -2.01 -4.37 26.80
CA GLY A 609 -2.18 -3.43 27.90
C GLY A 609 -0.86 -2.72 28.22
N ASN A 610 -0.42 -2.75 29.49
CA ASN A 610 0.85 -2.16 29.90
C ASN A 610 2.05 -3.11 29.74
N ARG A 611 1.83 -4.35 29.30
CA ARG A 611 2.90 -5.29 29.01
C ARG A 611 3.48 -5.04 27.62
N VAL A 612 4.81 -4.97 27.52
CA VAL A 612 5.53 -4.70 26.28
C VAL A 612 6.56 -5.78 26.02
N LYS A 613 6.61 -6.23 24.78
CA LYS A 613 7.68 -7.10 24.26
C LYS A 613 8.57 -6.24 23.38
N LEU A 614 9.86 -6.22 23.64
CA LEU A 614 10.84 -5.40 22.91
C LEU A 614 11.84 -6.27 22.16
N GLY A 615 11.99 -6.01 20.86
CA GLY A 615 12.96 -6.68 20.00
C GLY A 615 12.70 -8.17 19.79
N PHE A 616 11.43 -8.60 19.80
CA PHE A 616 11.07 -10.02 19.66
C PHE A 616 11.31 -10.58 18.26
N GLY A 617 11.48 -9.71 17.23
CA GLY A 617 11.87 -10.09 15.89
C GLY A 617 13.32 -9.73 15.54
N LEU A 618 14.16 -9.31 16.50
CA LEU A 618 15.53 -8.88 16.28
C LEU A 618 16.53 -9.78 17.02
N PRO A 619 17.82 -9.81 16.63
CA PRO A 619 18.87 -10.47 17.42
C PRO A 619 18.89 -10.00 18.87
N ALA A 620 19.25 -10.91 19.78
CA ALA A 620 19.19 -10.63 21.22
C ALA A 620 20.09 -9.48 21.68
N ASP A 621 21.18 -9.26 20.99
CA ASP A 621 22.19 -8.22 21.23
C ASP A 621 22.00 -6.97 20.34
N ALA A 622 20.90 -6.89 19.60
CA ALA A 622 20.64 -5.76 18.71
C ALA A 622 20.55 -4.43 19.46
N SER A 623 20.98 -3.36 18.78
CA SER A 623 20.81 -1.97 19.21
C SER A 623 19.77 -1.31 18.31
N PHE A 624 18.75 -0.72 18.89
CA PHE A 624 17.66 -0.05 18.16
C PHE A 624 16.99 1.03 19.00
N ALA A 625 16.31 1.96 18.36
CA ALA A 625 15.52 2.96 19.04
C ALA A 625 14.24 3.26 18.27
N PHE A 626 13.19 3.61 18.99
CA PHE A 626 11.94 3.99 18.35
C PHE A 626 11.08 4.92 19.21
N THR A 627 10.20 5.64 18.54
CA THR A 627 8.95 6.21 19.09
C THR A 627 7.84 5.72 18.18
N LEU A 628 7.02 4.79 18.64
CA LEU A 628 5.98 4.12 17.87
C LEU A 628 4.60 4.29 18.50
N PRO A 629 3.54 4.38 17.69
CA PRO A 629 2.18 4.28 18.18
C PRO A 629 1.94 2.91 18.81
N ALA A 630 1.06 2.87 19.78
CA ALA A 630 0.68 1.65 20.48
C ALA A 630 -0.82 1.63 20.75
N LYS A 631 -1.36 0.43 20.95
CA LYS A 631 -2.78 0.25 21.30
C LYS A 631 -3.16 1.10 22.52
N GLY A 632 -4.37 1.70 22.49
CA GLY A 632 -4.88 2.56 23.54
C GLY A 632 -4.66 4.07 23.29
N GLY A 633 -4.32 4.49 22.07
CA GLY A 633 -4.17 5.90 21.69
C GLY A 633 -2.91 6.57 22.25
N ARG A 634 -1.88 5.80 22.51
CA ARG A 634 -0.61 6.26 23.09
C ARG A 634 0.59 5.96 22.20
N THR A 635 1.73 6.55 22.50
CA THR A 635 3.02 6.23 21.90
C THR A 635 3.97 5.64 22.92
N ILE A 636 4.84 4.73 22.49
CA ILE A 636 5.91 4.17 23.29
C ILE A 636 7.25 4.55 22.69
N THR A 637 8.13 5.10 23.53
CA THR A 637 9.51 5.42 23.16
C THR A 637 10.44 4.45 23.88
N ALA A 638 11.32 3.81 23.12
CA ALA A 638 12.34 2.94 23.68
C ALA A 638 13.70 3.14 23.01
N GLU A 639 14.75 2.93 23.78
CA GLU A 639 16.12 2.80 23.30
C GLU A 639 16.72 1.53 23.92
N VAL A 640 17.25 0.66 23.06
CA VAL A 640 17.93 -0.58 23.43
C VAL A 640 19.34 -0.53 22.88
N ARG A 641 20.34 -0.82 23.71
CA ARG A 641 21.76 -0.90 23.33
C ARG A 641 22.32 -2.27 23.69
N SER A 642 22.85 -2.98 22.71
CA SER A 642 23.36 -4.34 22.87
C SER A 642 22.43 -5.24 23.70
N GLY A 643 21.13 -5.26 23.31
CA GLY A 643 20.07 -6.03 23.96
C GLY A 643 19.59 -5.50 25.32
N ARG A 644 20.16 -4.40 25.84
CA ARG A 644 19.77 -3.82 27.13
C ARG A 644 18.88 -2.60 26.94
N VAL A 645 17.74 -2.56 27.64
CA VAL A 645 16.85 -1.41 27.63
C VAL A 645 17.50 -0.25 28.40
N VAL A 646 17.73 0.86 27.70
CA VAL A 646 18.33 2.10 28.24
C VAL A 646 17.22 3.11 28.56
N ARG A 647 16.16 3.16 27.72
CA ARG A 647 15.02 4.04 27.87
C ARG A 647 13.74 3.28 27.51
N LEU A 648 12.67 3.49 28.28
CA LEU A 648 11.33 2.99 27.98
C LEU A 648 10.30 3.90 28.64
N GLU A 649 9.47 4.53 27.82
CA GLU A 649 8.48 5.51 28.25
C GLU A 649 7.17 5.36 27.46
N SER A 650 6.05 5.62 28.11
CA SER A 650 4.73 5.76 27.49
C SER A 650 4.28 7.21 27.55
N SER A 651 3.64 7.69 26.47
CA SER A 651 3.17 9.08 26.38
C SER A 651 2.08 9.43 27.39
N ASP A 652 1.34 8.44 27.90
CA ASP A 652 0.32 8.59 28.94
C ASP A 652 0.89 8.49 30.37
N GLY A 653 2.22 8.30 30.51
CA GLY A 653 2.89 8.15 31.80
C GLY A 653 2.60 6.82 32.51
N ALA A 654 1.89 5.88 31.88
CA ALA A 654 1.60 4.58 32.49
C ALA A 654 2.88 3.75 32.68
N PRO A 655 3.04 3.07 33.83
CA PRO A 655 4.17 2.17 34.01
C PRO A 655 4.08 0.99 33.05
N LEU A 656 5.21 0.65 32.42
CA LEU A 656 5.31 -0.44 31.46
C LEU A 656 6.01 -1.66 32.09
N GLU A 657 5.45 -2.85 31.88
CA GLU A 657 6.03 -4.14 32.27
C GLU A 657 6.70 -4.79 31.06
N ILE A 658 8.02 -5.00 31.13
CA ILE A 658 8.76 -5.68 30.06
C ILE A 658 8.56 -7.18 30.18
N VAL A 659 8.00 -7.78 29.13
CA VAL A 659 7.93 -9.24 29.00
C VAL A 659 9.27 -9.73 28.46
N GLN A 660 9.95 -10.57 29.21
CA GLN A 660 11.17 -11.23 28.76
C GLN A 660 10.83 -12.50 27.97
N LEU A 661 11.55 -12.76 26.89
CA LEU A 661 11.56 -14.07 26.28
C LEU A 661 12.18 -15.05 27.31
N ALA A 662 11.44 -16.08 27.67
CA ALA A 662 12.04 -17.19 28.40
C ALA A 662 13.13 -17.80 27.51
N GLU A 663 14.31 -18.02 28.06
CA GLU A 663 15.46 -18.62 27.33
C GLU A 663 15.16 -20.06 26.82
N SER A 664 14.02 -20.64 27.16
CA SER A 664 13.57 -21.98 26.76
C SER A 664 12.85 -22.04 25.40
N ALA A 665 12.75 -20.95 24.66
CA ALA A 665 12.36 -21.00 23.24
C ALA A 665 13.60 -21.26 22.35
N ALA A 666 14.51 -22.13 22.79
CA ALA A 666 15.54 -22.71 21.96
C ALA A 666 14.89 -23.42 20.77
N ASP A 667 15.47 -23.22 19.59
CA ASP A 667 15.07 -23.85 18.32
C ASP A 667 14.70 -25.32 18.58
N PRO A 668 13.45 -25.76 18.27
CA PRO A 668 13.05 -27.15 18.46
C PRO A 668 13.98 -28.17 17.78
N ARG A 669 14.78 -27.71 16.80
CA ARG A 669 15.80 -28.53 16.12
C ARG A 669 17.04 -28.82 16.95
N GLN A 670 17.26 -28.14 18.10
CA GLN A 670 18.35 -28.44 19.03
C GLN A 670 17.95 -29.44 20.13
N LEU A 671 16.72 -29.92 20.14
CA LEU A 671 16.22 -30.93 21.10
C LEU A 671 16.11 -32.34 20.49
N ALA A 672 16.72 -32.57 19.34
CA ALA A 672 16.77 -33.89 18.70
C ALA A 672 18.22 -34.39 18.56
N ASP A 673 18.95 -34.43 19.71
CA ASP A 673 20.15 -35.28 19.92
C ASP A 673 19.97 -36.13 21.16
#